data_b2338ab652e6201b4f4db5a84fb812b0
#
_entry.id   b2338ab652e6201b4f4db5a84fb812b0
#
_cell.length_a   1.000
_cell.length_b   1.000
_cell.length_c   1.000
_cell.angle_alpha   90.00
_cell.angle_beta   90.00
_cell.angle_gamma   90.00
#
_symmetry.space_group_name_H-M   'P 1'
#
loop_
_entity.id
_entity.type
_entity.pdbx_description
1 polymer ?
#
loop_
_entity_poly.entity_id
_entity_poly.type
_entity_poly.pdbx_seq_one_letter_code
_entity_poly.pdbx_strand_id
1 'polypeptide(L)'
;MTSTTPVVVASRRGSVLIAELANPPVNALSHAVRAGLSAALDAAERDDTIAGLVIAGRGRIFSAGADVTEFGRPPRAPWLGEIVARLDAFPKPVVAALHGSALGGGLELALASHARVAAPATKLGLPEVRLGILPGSGGILRLPRLIGVEAALQVIAEGRELSADNALGLGLLDEIAGGDLIDAACARAMALASRKALPRASDRPFPPFDEAAQADARTALAKRFRGREAPQRAVDLFAMAAATPFAEAVPLEYQACRALVASPQSRALRHVFAAERAVARPAAIPAGAAPRPVETIGVVGPGIMGRGIAIAMLDAGLPVILVGRARASLDAAVGLVEKHYEGLVRRGTLTEDARAERLSRLDAATSLSALSGCDLVVETISEVLAAKREAIAAIDGVIGDRAILVTNTSYLDVADLAAASRRPTTFAGMHFFNPANVMKLVEVVRTKDAAPDVLATLMALGKRLGKTAVLVGPSEGFVANRMLSKRTREALFLLQEGASPAQVDRVLTGFGFPVGPFALADMAGLELMAATRAARAAGMSERERGADIAETLVAAGRLGRKNGRGYYAYGADGRPADDPAVADLLAAHRASRGMATRAVADEEVLDRCLLALVNEGARLIGEGVVERASDIDVIWTTGLGFPAHLGGPMFRASELGLPTVLERLEHYAGLVGEPFFAPADLVRQLAATDGRFQ
;
A
#
# COMPACT_ATOMS: atom_id res chain seq x y z
N MET A 1 -22.01 6.12 -37.25
CA MET A 1 -22.33 4.95 -36.43
C MET A 1 -21.01 4.36 -35.97
N THR A 2 -20.57 4.68 -34.79
CA THR A 2 -19.38 4.09 -34.17
C THR A 2 -19.71 2.65 -33.81
N SER A 3 -19.13 1.68 -34.54
CA SER A 3 -19.21 0.27 -34.21
C SER A 3 -18.55 0.04 -32.85
N THR A 4 -19.34 0.04 -31.80
CA THR A 4 -18.85 -0.37 -30.46
C THR A 4 -18.72 -1.89 -30.47
N THR A 5 -17.47 -2.36 -30.37
CA THR A 5 -17.19 -3.79 -30.22
C THR A 5 -17.98 -4.32 -29.00
N PRO A 6 -18.74 -5.43 -29.15
CA PRO A 6 -19.55 -5.95 -28.06
C PRO A 6 -18.65 -6.37 -26.88
N VAL A 7 -19.01 -5.93 -25.65
CA VAL A 7 -18.27 -6.22 -24.41
C VAL A 7 -18.61 -7.58 -23.81
N VAL A 8 -19.63 -8.27 -24.35
CA VAL A 8 -19.91 -9.70 -24.15
C VAL A 8 -20.09 -10.32 -25.52
N VAL A 9 -19.28 -11.33 -25.82
CA VAL A 9 -19.29 -12.02 -27.11
C VAL A 9 -19.87 -13.40 -26.92
N ALA A 10 -20.98 -13.68 -27.63
CA ALA A 10 -21.60 -14.99 -27.62
C ALA A 10 -21.09 -15.86 -28.77
N SER A 11 -20.76 -17.12 -28.48
CA SER A 11 -20.41 -18.16 -29.46
C SER A 11 -21.02 -19.48 -29.03
N ARG A 12 -20.97 -20.50 -29.90
CA ARG A 12 -21.51 -21.84 -29.58
C ARG A 12 -20.46 -22.92 -29.79
N ARG A 13 -20.48 -23.91 -28.90
CA ARG A 13 -19.73 -25.15 -29.04
C ARG A 13 -20.70 -26.32 -28.84
N GLY A 14 -21.17 -26.88 -29.95
CA GLY A 14 -22.29 -27.84 -29.93
C GLY A 14 -23.58 -27.20 -29.36
N SER A 15 -24.15 -27.82 -28.35
CA SER A 15 -25.34 -27.33 -27.63
C SER A 15 -25.02 -26.41 -26.44
N VAL A 16 -23.74 -25.97 -26.27
CA VAL A 16 -23.35 -25.07 -25.21
C VAL A 16 -23.17 -23.65 -25.76
N LEU A 17 -23.85 -22.68 -25.19
CA LEU A 17 -23.61 -21.26 -25.43
C LEU A 17 -22.42 -20.80 -24.58
N ILE A 18 -21.50 -20.04 -25.16
CA ILE A 18 -20.35 -19.46 -24.48
C ILE A 18 -20.52 -17.95 -24.47
N ALA A 19 -20.60 -17.33 -23.29
CA ALA A 19 -20.66 -15.89 -23.08
C ALA A 19 -19.30 -15.40 -22.56
N GLU A 20 -18.51 -14.77 -23.44
CA GLU A 20 -17.18 -14.26 -23.08
C GLU A 20 -17.22 -12.78 -22.71
N LEU A 21 -16.74 -12.45 -21.52
CA LEU A 21 -16.52 -11.08 -21.08
C LEU A 21 -15.33 -10.49 -21.87
N ALA A 22 -15.57 -9.43 -22.64
CA ALA A 22 -14.61 -8.81 -23.55
C ALA A 22 -14.45 -7.30 -23.28
N ASN A 23 -14.31 -6.92 -22.02
CA ASN A 23 -14.15 -5.54 -21.54
C ASN A 23 -12.73 -5.28 -21.03
N PRO A 24 -11.72 -5.12 -21.93
CA PRO A 24 -10.33 -4.94 -21.56
C PRO A 24 -10.13 -3.64 -20.73
N PRO A 25 -9.08 -3.56 -19.91
CA PRO A 25 -8.02 -4.56 -19.75
C PRO A 25 -8.32 -5.67 -18.72
N VAL A 26 -9.39 -5.57 -17.93
CA VAL A 26 -9.62 -6.40 -16.74
C VAL A 26 -11.03 -6.98 -16.63
N ASN A 27 -11.82 -6.90 -17.68
CA ASN A 27 -13.19 -7.40 -17.73
C ASN A 27 -14.03 -6.91 -16.53
N ALA A 28 -13.94 -5.59 -16.22
CA ALA A 28 -14.75 -4.98 -15.19
C ALA A 28 -16.24 -5.12 -15.54
N LEU A 29 -17.07 -5.46 -14.55
CA LEU A 29 -18.50 -5.70 -14.71
C LEU A 29 -19.29 -4.38 -14.78
N SER A 30 -18.98 -3.56 -15.79
CA SER A 30 -19.69 -2.33 -16.10
C SER A 30 -21.15 -2.60 -16.48
N HIS A 31 -21.99 -1.56 -16.53
CA HIS A 31 -23.37 -1.68 -16.97
C HIS A 31 -23.49 -2.38 -18.33
N ALA A 32 -22.61 -2.06 -19.29
CA ALA A 32 -22.63 -2.68 -20.61
C ALA A 32 -22.35 -4.20 -20.55
N VAL A 33 -21.42 -4.63 -19.69
CA VAL A 33 -21.13 -6.06 -19.47
C VAL A 33 -22.32 -6.76 -18.82
N ARG A 34 -22.93 -6.16 -17.82
CA ARG A 34 -24.12 -6.72 -17.15
C ARG A 34 -25.30 -6.85 -18.10
N ALA A 35 -25.54 -5.85 -18.94
CA ALA A 35 -26.57 -5.88 -19.98
C ALA A 35 -26.28 -6.99 -21.02
N GLY A 36 -25.02 -7.13 -21.45
CA GLY A 36 -24.60 -8.19 -22.35
C GLY A 36 -24.77 -9.60 -21.78
N LEU A 37 -24.43 -9.79 -20.48
CA LEU A 37 -24.69 -11.04 -19.76
C LEU A 37 -26.20 -11.34 -19.66
N SER A 38 -27.04 -10.34 -19.36
CA SER A 38 -28.48 -10.50 -19.36
C SER A 38 -28.99 -10.98 -20.72
N ALA A 39 -28.54 -10.37 -21.79
CA ALA A 39 -28.91 -10.77 -23.16
C ALA A 39 -28.46 -12.21 -23.51
N ALA A 40 -27.27 -12.62 -23.05
CA ALA A 40 -26.78 -13.99 -23.23
C ALA A 40 -27.64 -15.02 -22.46
N LEU A 41 -28.05 -14.66 -21.22
CA LEU A 41 -28.99 -15.47 -20.44
C LEU A 41 -30.35 -15.59 -21.14
N ASP A 42 -30.90 -14.48 -21.66
CA ASP A 42 -32.15 -14.48 -22.42
C ASP A 42 -32.07 -15.37 -23.67
N ALA A 43 -30.94 -15.31 -24.38
CA ALA A 43 -30.73 -16.16 -25.56
C ALA A 43 -30.62 -17.63 -25.19
N ALA A 44 -29.88 -17.97 -24.13
CA ALA A 44 -29.75 -19.36 -23.66
C ALA A 44 -31.05 -19.94 -23.12
N GLU A 45 -31.92 -19.12 -22.52
CA GLU A 45 -33.19 -19.52 -21.95
C GLU A 45 -34.23 -19.83 -23.03
N ARG A 46 -34.31 -19.00 -24.10
CA ARG A 46 -35.29 -19.11 -25.19
C ARG A 46 -34.95 -20.16 -26.25
N ASP A 47 -33.69 -20.56 -26.39
CA ASP A 47 -33.27 -21.49 -27.42
C ASP A 47 -33.16 -22.90 -26.84
N ASP A 48 -34.16 -23.75 -27.15
CA ASP A 48 -34.21 -25.15 -26.69
C ASP A 48 -33.05 -26.01 -27.21
N THR A 49 -32.34 -25.58 -28.25
CA THR A 49 -31.13 -26.27 -28.78
C THR A 49 -29.90 -25.99 -27.90
N ILE A 50 -29.98 -25.06 -26.98
CA ILE A 50 -28.94 -24.78 -25.99
C ILE A 50 -29.21 -25.61 -24.73
N ALA A 51 -28.30 -26.53 -24.44
CA ALA A 51 -28.37 -27.40 -23.26
C ALA A 51 -27.61 -26.85 -22.03
N GLY A 52 -26.75 -25.86 -22.20
CA GLY A 52 -25.99 -25.25 -21.11
C GLY A 52 -25.29 -23.95 -21.52
N LEU A 53 -24.81 -23.23 -20.52
CA LEU A 53 -24.10 -21.94 -20.67
C LEU A 53 -22.73 -22.01 -20.01
N VAL A 54 -21.71 -21.48 -20.69
CA VAL A 54 -20.38 -21.23 -20.12
C VAL A 54 -20.15 -19.72 -20.07
N ILE A 55 -19.76 -19.20 -18.91
CA ILE A 55 -19.30 -17.82 -18.75
C ILE A 55 -17.77 -17.85 -18.69
N ALA A 56 -17.10 -17.11 -19.58
CA ALA A 56 -15.65 -17.04 -19.67
C ALA A 56 -15.17 -15.58 -19.76
N GLY A 57 -13.88 -15.34 -19.59
CA GLY A 57 -13.26 -14.04 -19.85
C GLY A 57 -12.38 -14.09 -21.10
N ARG A 58 -12.24 -12.96 -21.80
CA ARG A 58 -11.22 -12.76 -22.83
C ARG A 58 -10.00 -12.07 -22.26
N GLY A 59 -8.81 -12.35 -22.82
CA GLY A 59 -7.57 -11.70 -22.45
C GLY A 59 -6.92 -12.35 -21.23
N ARG A 60 -6.39 -11.54 -20.31
CA ARG A 60 -5.50 -12.04 -19.24
C ARG A 60 -6.20 -12.60 -18.02
N ILE A 61 -7.44 -12.23 -17.78
CA ILE A 61 -8.18 -12.59 -16.56
C ILE A 61 -9.67 -12.80 -16.87
N PHE A 62 -10.32 -13.56 -16.00
CA PHE A 62 -11.78 -13.74 -16.05
C PHE A 62 -12.48 -12.40 -15.77
N SER A 63 -12.32 -11.80 -14.59
CA SER A 63 -12.84 -10.49 -14.25
C SER A 63 -12.20 -9.95 -12.95
N ALA A 64 -11.94 -8.64 -12.92
CA ALA A 64 -11.53 -7.93 -11.71
C ALA A 64 -12.71 -7.50 -10.80
N GLY A 65 -13.95 -7.84 -11.15
CA GLY A 65 -15.14 -7.50 -10.39
C GLY A 65 -15.85 -6.23 -10.85
N ALA A 66 -16.57 -5.59 -9.94
CA ALA A 66 -17.38 -4.41 -10.22
C ALA A 66 -16.54 -3.24 -10.78
N ASP A 67 -17.14 -2.44 -11.64
CA ASP A 67 -16.53 -1.20 -12.12
C ASP A 67 -16.56 -0.15 -11.01
N VAL A 68 -15.39 0.11 -10.41
CA VAL A 68 -15.25 1.07 -9.32
C VAL A 68 -15.62 2.51 -9.73
N THR A 69 -15.64 2.83 -11.02
CA THR A 69 -16.04 4.15 -11.52
C THR A 69 -17.54 4.39 -11.43
N GLU A 70 -18.33 3.33 -11.23
CA GLU A 70 -19.76 3.42 -11.01
C GLU A 70 -20.12 3.68 -9.53
N PHE A 71 -19.17 3.53 -8.60
CA PHE A 71 -19.43 3.76 -7.18
C PHE A 71 -19.74 5.24 -6.89
N GLY A 72 -20.80 5.46 -6.08
CA GLY A 72 -21.29 6.80 -5.78
C GLY A 72 -22.22 7.40 -6.85
N ARG A 73 -22.47 6.70 -7.96
CA ARG A 73 -23.46 7.07 -8.97
C ARG A 73 -24.79 6.34 -8.73
N PRO A 74 -25.92 6.87 -9.22
CA PRO A 74 -27.20 6.16 -9.22
C PRO A 74 -27.03 4.80 -9.92
N PRO A 75 -27.49 3.69 -9.30
CA PRO A 75 -27.38 2.38 -9.90
C PRO A 75 -28.23 2.27 -11.17
N ARG A 76 -27.75 1.51 -12.18
CA ARG A 76 -28.43 1.26 -13.45
C ARG A 76 -28.69 -0.23 -13.61
N ALA A 77 -29.95 -0.60 -13.87
CA ALA A 77 -30.32 -1.98 -14.16
C ALA A 77 -29.79 -2.44 -15.55
N PRO A 78 -29.43 -3.72 -15.72
CA PRO A 78 -29.44 -4.75 -14.67
C PRO A 78 -28.28 -4.55 -13.67
N TRP A 79 -28.58 -4.78 -12.39
CA TRP A 79 -27.55 -4.77 -11.35
C TRP A 79 -26.84 -6.11 -11.31
N LEU A 80 -25.64 -6.15 -10.72
CA LEU A 80 -24.89 -7.39 -10.57
C LEU A 80 -25.69 -8.43 -9.77
N GLY A 81 -26.34 -8.03 -8.69
CA GLY A 81 -27.18 -8.91 -7.88
C GLY A 81 -28.33 -9.55 -8.66
N GLU A 82 -28.94 -8.84 -9.63
CA GLU A 82 -29.96 -9.39 -10.51
C GLU A 82 -29.39 -10.47 -11.45
N ILE A 83 -28.22 -10.23 -12.03
CA ILE A 83 -27.52 -11.20 -12.87
C ILE A 83 -27.16 -12.45 -12.05
N VAL A 84 -26.60 -12.26 -10.86
CA VAL A 84 -26.21 -13.33 -9.92
C VAL A 84 -27.44 -14.16 -9.49
N ALA A 85 -28.55 -13.51 -9.19
CA ALA A 85 -29.80 -14.20 -8.84
C ALA A 85 -30.36 -15.02 -10.03
N ARG A 86 -30.30 -14.47 -11.24
CA ARG A 86 -30.69 -15.20 -12.47
C ARG A 86 -29.79 -16.41 -12.74
N LEU A 87 -28.48 -16.28 -12.52
CA LEU A 87 -27.53 -17.41 -12.69
C LEU A 87 -27.83 -18.54 -11.71
N ASP A 88 -28.05 -18.20 -10.45
CA ASP A 88 -28.35 -19.15 -9.39
C ASP A 88 -29.66 -19.92 -9.66
N ALA A 89 -30.68 -19.25 -10.20
CA ALA A 89 -31.95 -19.84 -10.55
C ALA A 89 -32.08 -20.36 -11.97
N PHE A 90 -31.01 -20.27 -12.78
CA PHE A 90 -31.06 -20.56 -14.21
C PHE A 90 -31.44 -22.03 -14.47
N PRO A 91 -32.41 -22.30 -15.37
CA PRO A 91 -32.96 -23.64 -15.55
C PRO A 91 -32.01 -24.62 -16.27
N LYS A 92 -30.99 -24.10 -16.95
CA LYS A 92 -29.98 -24.89 -17.65
C LYS A 92 -28.64 -24.77 -16.92
N PRO A 93 -27.74 -25.75 -17.03
CA PRO A 93 -26.40 -25.67 -16.43
C PRO A 93 -25.65 -24.40 -16.81
N VAL A 94 -25.10 -23.72 -15.81
CA VAL A 94 -24.15 -22.61 -15.99
C VAL A 94 -22.83 -23.00 -15.38
N VAL A 95 -21.75 -22.90 -16.16
CA VAL A 95 -20.37 -23.18 -15.71
C VAL A 95 -19.52 -21.94 -15.87
N ALA A 96 -18.83 -21.53 -14.81
CA ALA A 96 -17.83 -20.48 -14.87
C ALA A 96 -16.47 -21.08 -15.29
N ALA A 97 -15.90 -20.61 -16.40
CA ALA A 97 -14.58 -20.96 -16.91
C ALA A 97 -13.57 -19.89 -16.51
N LEU A 98 -12.79 -20.15 -15.46
CA LEU A 98 -11.98 -19.18 -14.75
C LEU A 98 -10.50 -19.24 -15.15
N HIS A 99 -9.90 -18.09 -15.47
CA HIS A 99 -8.46 -18.01 -15.74
C HIS A 99 -7.86 -16.68 -15.23
N GLY A 100 -6.57 -16.67 -14.97
CA GLY A 100 -5.83 -15.51 -14.48
C GLY A 100 -6.33 -15.06 -13.11
N SER A 101 -7.40 -14.25 -13.08
CA SER A 101 -8.01 -13.82 -11.80
C SER A 101 -9.53 -13.71 -11.92
N ALA A 102 -10.23 -14.18 -10.89
CA ALA A 102 -11.66 -13.97 -10.67
C ALA A 102 -11.85 -13.28 -9.32
N LEU A 103 -12.05 -11.97 -9.33
CA LEU A 103 -12.05 -11.15 -8.12
C LEU A 103 -13.37 -10.40 -7.93
N GLY A 104 -13.77 -10.20 -6.68
CA GLY A 104 -14.95 -9.42 -6.31
C GLY A 104 -16.21 -9.94 -7.01
N GLY A 105 -16.96 -9.02 -7.62
CA GLY A 105 -18.17 -9.37 -8.39
C GLY A 105 -17.94 -10.43 -9.47
N GLY A 106 -16.69 -10.58 -9.99
CA GLY A 106 -16.32 -11.67 -10.91
C GLY A 106 -16.37 -13.04 -10.22
N LEU A 107 -15.88 -13.11 -8.98
CA LEU A 107 -16.05 -14.34 -8.19
C LEU A 107 -17.52 -14.54 -7.76
N GLU A 108 -18.29 -13.47 -7.50
CA GLU A 108 -19.71 -13.59 -7.17
C GLU A 108 -20.53 -14.21 -8.33
N LEU A 109 -20.20 -13.87 -9.62
CA LEU A 109 -20.76 -14.56 -10.78
C LEU A 109 -20.42 -16.06 -10.78
N ALA A 110 -19.17 -16.42 -10.47
CA ALA A 110 -18.73 -17.80 -10.40
C ALA A 110 -19.39 -18.56 -9.24
N LEU A 111 -19.58 -17.93 -8.08
CA LEU A 111 -20.27 -18.52 -6.91
C LEU A 111 -21.75 -18.85 -7.19
N ALA A 112 -22.40 -18.08 -8.08
CA ALA A 112 -23.77 -18.32 -8.50
C ALA A 112 -23.89 -19.32 -9.65
N SER A 113 -22.80 -19.65 -10.32
CA SER A 113 -22.77 -20.69 -11.35
C SER A 113 -22.88 -22.09 -10.73
N HIS A 114 -23.46 -23.04 -11.47
CA HIS A 114 -23.66 -24.41 -11.00
C HIS A 114 -22.36 -25.21 -10.87
N ALA A 115 -21.32 -24.85 -11.66
CA ALA A 115 -19.97 -25.38 -11.51
C ALA A 115 -18.92 -24.33 -11.86
N ARG A 116 -17.69 -24.56 -11.39
CA ARG A 116 -16.51 -23.70 -11.55
C ARG A 116 -15.32 -24.52 -11.99
N VAL A 117 -14.86 -24.29 -13.22
CA VAL A 117 -13.67 -24.92 -13.81
C VAL A 117 -12.61 -23.83 -13.95
N ALA A 118 -11.40 -24.07 -13.47
CA ALA A 118 -10.33 -23.08 -13.51
C ALA A 118 -9.12 -23.57 -14.31
N ALA A 119 -8.41 -22.65 -14.97
CA ALA A 119 -7.07 -22.90 -15.46
C ALA A 119 -6.07 -22.99 -14.30
N PRO A 120 -4.94 -23.71 -14.43
CA PRO A 120 -3.84 -23.64 -13.48
C PRO A 120 -3.40 -22.20 -13.22
N ALA A 121 -2.86 -21.91 -12.04
CA ALA A 121 -2.42 -20.57 -11.61
C ALA A 121 -3.54 -19.50 -11.51
N THR A 122 -4.82 -19.85 -11.64
CA THR A 122 -5.94 -18.93 -11.41
C THR A 122 -5.96 -18.46 -9.95
N LYS A 123 -6.23 -17.15 -9.76
CA LYS A 123 -6.43 -16.53 -8.44
C LYS A 123 -7.90 -16.19 -8.24
N LEU A 124 -8.41 -16.51 -7.06
CA LEU A 124 -9.80 -16.26 -6.68
C LEU A 124 -9.85 -15.46 -5.37
N GLY A 125 -10.73 -14.46 -5.28
CA GLY A 125 -10.83 -13.65 -4.06
C GLY A 125 -11.98 -12.65 -4.06
N LEU A 126 -12.29 -12.17 -2.84
CA LEU A 126 -13.25 -11.10 -2.59
C LEU A 126 -12.53 -9.95 -1.86
N PRO A 127 -11.74 -9.13 -2.58
CA PRO A 127 -10.87 -8.12 -1.97
C PRO A 127 -11.57 -6.80 -1.65
N GLU A 128 -12.89 -6.74 -1.64
CA GLU A 128 -13.72 -5.56 -1.41
C GLU A 128 -13.37 -4.83 -0.11
N VAL A 129 -12.96 -5.57 0.91
CA VAL A 129 -12.52 -5.02 2.21
C VAL A 129 -11.33 -4.07 2.08
N ARG A 130 -10.50 -4.21 1.04
CA ARG A 130 -9.40 -3.28 0.74
C ARG A 130 -9.92 -1.89 0.35
N LEU A 131 -11.15 -1.81 -0.15
CA LEU A 131 -11.86 -0.57 -0.50
C LEU A 131 -12.82 -0.12 0.61
N GLY A 132 -12.77 -0.76 1.80
CA GLY A 132 -13.66 -0.46 2.91
C GLY A 132 -15.11 -0.87 2.68
N ILE A 133 -15.36 -1.81 1.76
CA ILE A 133 -16.66 -2.37 1.47
C ILE A 133 -16.63 -3.89 1.59
N LEU A 134 -17.78 -4.53 1.39
CA LEU A 134 -17.92 -5.98 1.40
C LEU A 134 -18.64 -6.43 0.12
N PRO A 135 -18.54 -7.72 -0.26
CA PRO A 135 -19.36 -8.29 -1.32
C PRO A 135 -20.84 -7.98 -1.10
N GLY A 136 -21.55 -7.61 -2.15
CA GLY A 136 -22.95 -7.19 -2.05
C GLY A 136 -23.87 -7.86 -3.09
N SER A 137 -23.38 -8.92 -3.73
CA SER A 137 -24.14 -9.68 -4.73
C SER A 137 -24.16 -11.18 -4.41
N GLY A 138 -24.10 -11.52 -3.13
CA GLY A 138 -24.22 -12.89 -2.64
C GLY A 138 -22.91 -13.57 -2.27
N GLY A 139 -21.80 -12.83 -2.25
CA GLY A 139 -20.48 -13.34 -1.84
C GLY A 139 -20.43 -13.76 -0.38
N ILE A 140 -20.98 -12.94 0.52
CA ILE A 140 -21.13 -13.22 1.96
C ILE A 140 -21.96 -14.50 2.18
N LEU A 141 -23.01 -14.65 1.38
CA LEU A 141 -23.97 -15.73 1.56
C LEU A 141 -23.51 -17.05 0.95
N ARG A 142 -22.81 -17.04 -0.20
CA ARG A 142 -22.45 -18.24 -0.94
C ARG A 142 -21.08 -18.81 -0.57
N LEU A 143 -20.09 -17.94 -0.37
CA LEU A 143 -18.72 -18.42 -0.15
C LEU A 143 -18.60 -19.32 1.10
N PRO A 144 -19.14 -18.94 2.29
CA PRO A 144 -19.08 -19.80 3.47
C PRO A 144 -19.78 -21.16 3.29
N ARG A 145 -20.83 -21.20 2.50
CA ARG A 145 -21.57 -22.43 2.16
C ARG A 145 -20.77 -23.42 1.31
N LEU A 146 -19.73 -22.93 0.64
CA LEU A 146 -18.84 -23.74 -0.19
C LEU A 146 -17.57 -24.16 0.54
N ILE A 147 -16.92 -23.23 1.28
CA ILE A 147 -15.57 -23.44 1.84
C ILE A 147 -15.50 -23.35 3.38
N GLY A 148 -16.64 -23.19 4.06
CA GLY A 148 -16.69 -23.02 5.52
C GLY A 148 -16.42 -21.57 5.95
N VAL A 149 -16.79 -21.27 7.21
CA VAL A 149 -16.76 -19.90 7.78
C VAL A 149 -15.32 -19.38 7.91
N GLU A 150 -14.40 -20.18 8.43
CA GLU A 150 -13.04 -19.75 8.72
C GLU A 150 -12.29 -19.33 7.44
N ALA A 151 -12.31 -20.18 6.42
CA ALA A 151 -11.68 -19.88 5.13
C ALA A 151 -12.36 -18.69 4.44
N ALA A 152 -13.69 -18.59 4.51
CA ALA A 152 -14.44 -17.49 3.94
C ALA A 152 -14.15 -16.15 4.65
N LEU A 153 -13.95 -16.13 5.97
CA LEU A 153 -13.52 -14.93 6.71
C LEU A 153 -12.15 -14.44 6.23
N GLN A 154 -11.19 -15.34 5.99
CA GLN A 154 -9.89 -14.94 5.45
C GLN A 154 -10.01 -14.32 4.05
N VAL A 155 -10.87 -14.86 3.19
CA VAL A 155 -11.09 -14.33 1.85
C VAL A 155 -11.83 -12.99 1.89
N ILE A 156 -12.88 -12.85 2.69
CA ILE A 156 -13.78 -11.69 2.70
C ILE A 156 -13.29 -10.59 3.65
N ALA A 157 -13.02 -10.93 4.92
CA ALA A 157 -12.67 -9.93 5.94
C ALA A 157 -11.20 -9.51 5.89
N GLU A 158 -10.30 -10.35 5.36
CA GLU A 158 -8.89 -10.04 5.20
C GLU A 158 -8.51 -9.69 3.75
N GLY A 159 -9.38 -9.98 2.77
CA GLY A 159 -9.12 -9.78 1.35
C GLY A 159 -8.06 -10.73 0.79
N ARG A 160 -7.94 -11.94 1.35
CA ARG A 160 -6.98 -12.96 0.91
C ARG A 160 -7.42 -13.57 -0.42
N GLU A 161 -6.47 -13.78 -1.32
CA GLU A 161 -6.68 -14.52 -2.57
C GLU A 161 -6.31 -15.99 -2.38
N LEU A 162 -7.06 -16.88 -3.02
CA LEU A 162 -6.81 -18.32 -3.08
C LEU A 162 -6.15 -18.67 -4.42
N SER A 163 -5.16 -19.58 -4.42
CA SER A 163 -4.70 -20.25 -5.63
C SER A 163 -5.75 -21.27 -6.12
N ALA A 164 -5.67 -21.70 -7.38
CA ALA A 164 -6.55 -22.73 -7.91
C ALA A 164 -6.49 -24.02 -7.08
N ASP A 165 -5.30 -24.46 -6.69
CA ASP A 165 -5.11 -25.68 -5.89
C ASP A 165 -5.77 -25.56 -4.51
N ASN A 166 -5.56 -24.43 -3.80
CA ASN A 166 -6.21 -24.19 -2.51
C ASN A 166 -7.73 -24.11 -2.65
N ALA A 167 -8.22 -23.46 -3.71
CA ALA A 167 -9.64 -23.35 -3.99
C ALA A 167 -10.29 -24.70 -4.31
N LEU A 168 -9.59 -25.58 -5.05
CA LEU A 168 -10.02 -26.95 -5.32
C LEU A 168 -10.05 -27.76 -4.00
N GLY A 169 -8.99 -27.69 -3.21
CA GLY A 169 -8.90 -28.40 -1.93
C GLY A 169 -9.98 -27.99 -0.91
N LEU A 170 -10.44 -26.73 -0.96
CA LEU A 170 -11.53 -26.20 -0.14
C LEU A 170 -12.92 -26.50 -0.71
N GLY A 171 -13.04 -27.02 -1.94
CA GLY A 171 -14.33 -27.26 -2.59
C GLY A 171 -14.96 -26.02 -3.23
N LEU A 172 -14.20 -24.94 -3.41
CA LEU A 172 -14.64 -23.77 -4.17
C LEU A 172 -14.66 -24.05 -5.67
N LEU A 173 -13.65 -24.76 -6.20
CA LEU A 173 -13.59 -25.23 -7.58
C LEU A 173 -14.07 -26.67 -7.68
N ASP A 174 -14.68 -27.00 -8.81
CA ASP A 174 -15.08 -28.36 -9.16
C ASP A 174 -13.97 -29.09 -9.93
N GLU A 175 -13.10 -28.34 -10.66
CA GLU A 175 -12.06 -28.90 -11.52
C GLU A 175 -10.97 -27.86 -11.83
N ILE A 176 -9.71 -28.33 -11.97
CA ILE A 176 -8.64 -27.59 -12.64
C ILE A 176 -8.42 -28.24 -13.99
N ALA A 177 -8.62 -27.49 -15.08
CA ALA A 177 -8.51 -27.97 -16.42
C ALA A 177 -7.07 -28.42 -16.77
N GLY A 178 -6.90 -29.65 -17.18
CA GLY A 178 -5.61 -30.18 -17.65
C GLY A 178 -5.29 -29.87 -19.12
N GLY A 179 -6.23 -29.24 -19.84
CA GLY A 179 -6.13 -28.87 -21.25
C GLY A 179 -6.89 -27.59 -21.56
N ASP A 180 -7.62 -27.54 -22.69
CA ASP A 180 -8.42 -26.37 -23.05
C ASP A 180 -9.53 -26.12 -22.02
N LEU A 181 -9.51 -24.91 -21.43
CA LEU A 181 -10.42 -24.52 -20.36
C LEU A 181 -11.89 -24.50 -20.84
N ILE A 182 -12.13 -24.03 -22.06
CA ILE A 182 -13.48 -23.93 -22.62
C ILE A 182 -14.04 -25.32 -22.92
N ASP A 183 -13.21 -26.22 -23.42
CA ASP A 183 -13.61 -27.62 -23.64
C ASP A 183 -13.98 -28.31 -22.33
N ALA A 184 -13.18 -28.17 -21.29
CA ALA A 184 -13.46 -28.71 -19.97
C ALA A 184 -14.77 -28.14 -19.39
N ALA A 185 -14.97 -26.81 -19.48
CA ALA A 185 -16.19 -26.16 -19.01
C ALA A 185 -17.45 -26.60 -19.80
N CYS A 186 -17.35 -26.76 -21.12
CA CYS A 186 -18.43 -27.28 -21.96
C CYS A 186 -18.75 -28.75 -21.61
N ALA A 187 -17.75 -29.60 -21.44
CA ALA A 187 -17.94 -30.99 -21.00
C ALA A 187 -18.65 -31.03 -19.60
N ARG A 188 -18.24 -30.15 -18.68
CA ARG A 188 -18.89 -30.06 -17.38
C ARG A 188 -20.34 -29.58 -17.47
N ALA A 189 -20.64 -28.62 -18.35
CA ALA A 189 -22.01 -28.17 -18.60
C ALA A 189 -22.89 -29.30 -19.13
N MET A 190 -22.40 -30.06 -20.08
CA MET A 190 -23.12 -31.22 -20.63
C MET A 190 -23.33 -32.32 -19.59
N ALA A 191 -22.34 -32.60 -18.75
CA ALA A 191 -22.47 -33.57 -17.65
C ALA A 191 -23.53 -33.11 -16.61
N LEU A 192 -23.69 -31.82 -16.39
CA LEU A 192 -24.73 -31.28 -15.53
C LEU A 192 -26.11 -31.29 -16.18
N ALA A 193 -26.21 -31.15 -17.50
CA ALA A 193 -27.47 -31.17 -18.24
C ALA A 193 -28.24 -32.51 -18.12
N SER A 194 -27.56 -33.59 -17.80
CA SER A 194 -28.17 -34.91 -17.56
C SER A 194 -28.70 -35.10 -16.14
N ARG A 195 -28.47 -34.13 -15.22
CA ARG A 195 -28.90 -34.21 -13.81
C ARG A 195 -30.33 -33.76 -13.64
N LYS A 196 -31.07 -34.40 -12.72
CA LYS A 196 -32.44 -34.01 -12.34
C LYS A 196 -32.51 -32.65 -11.59
N ALA A 197 -31.44 -32.31 -10.87
CA ALA A 197 -31.35 -31.05 -10.14
C ALA A 197 -29.93 -30.50 -10.29
N LEU A 198 -29.83 -29.19 -10.52
CA LEU A 198 -28.55 -28.48 -10.63
C LEU A 198 -28.02 -28.12 -9.24
N PRO A 199 -26.72 -28.27 -8.97
CA PRO A 199 -26.15 -27.92 -7.68
C PRO A 199 -26.10 -26.39 -7.54
N ARG A 200 -26.66 -25.85 -6.46
CA ARG A 200 -26.64 -24.42 -6.14
C ARG A 200 -25.92 -24.19 -4.81
N ALA A 201 -25.11 -23.17 -4.74
CA ALA A 201 -24.49 -22.77 -3.47
C ALA A 201 -25.54 -22.24 -2.47
N SER A 202 -26.62 -21.60 -2.97
CA SER A 202 -27.74 -21.09 -2.18
C SER A 202 -28.53 -22.18 -1.46
N ASP A 203 -28.60 -23.41 -2.01
CA ASP A 203 -29.32 -24.53 -1.43
C ASP A 203 -28.55 -25.21 -0.27
N ARG A 204 -27.25 -24.94 -0.13
CA ARG A 204 -26.45 -25.49 0.95
C ARG A 204 -26.76 -24.77 2.28
N PRO A 205 -26.78 -25.47 3.41
CA PRO A 205 -26.93 -24.81 4.71
C PRO A 205 -25.73 -23.89 4.98
N PHE A 206 -25.98 -22.78 5.67
CA PHE A 206 -24.88 -21.97 6.18
C PHE A 206 -24.17 -22.75 7.31
N PRO A 207 -22.82 -22.81 7.32
CA PRO A 207 -22.11 -23.51 8.38
C PRO A 207 -22.35 -22.85 9.75
N PRO A 208 -22.25 -23.61 10.86
CA PRO A 208 -22.38 -23.05 12.21
C PRO A 208 -21.40 -21.91 12.45
N PHE A 209 -21.90 -20.81 13.03
CA PHE A 209 -21.10 -19.64 13.42
C PHE A 209 -21.65 -19.09 14.73
N ASP A 210 -21.29 -19.75 15.84
CA ASP A 210 -21.75 -19.44 17.18
C ASP A 210 -21.11 -18.16 17.77
N GLU A 211 -21.60 -17.73 18.92
CA GLU A 211 -21.14 -16.50 19.58
C GLU A 211 -19.63 -16.56 19.95
N ALA A 212 -19.11 -17.72 20.30
CA ALA A 212 -17.69 -17.88 20.64
C ALA A 212 -16.80 -17.66 19.41
N ALA A 213 -17.14 -18.31 18.27
CA ALA A 213 -16.44 -18.11 17.00
C ALA A 213 -16.53 -16.66 16.50
N GLN A 214 -17.68 -15.99 16.70
CA GLN A 214 -17.84 -14.57 16.38
C GLN A 214 -16.93 -13.68 17.24
N ALA A 215 -16.85 -13.93 18.56
CA ALA A 215 -16.01 -13.15 19.48
C ALA A 215 -14.52 -13.30 19.13
N ASP A 216 -14.08 -14.52 18.84
CA ASP A 216 -12.70 -14.81 18.42
C ASP A 216 -12.36 -14.11 17.09
N ALA A 217 -13.23 -14.20 16.10
CA ALA A 217 -13.07 -13.52 14.82
C ALA A 217 -12.98 -12.01 14.98
N ARG A 218 -13.88 -11.40 15.79
CA ARG A 218 -13.85 -9.95 16.08
C ARG A 218 -12.53 -9.54 16.71
N THR A 219 -12.05 -10.29 17.70
CA THR A 219 -10.80 -10.01 18.40
C THR A 219 -9.60 -10.06 17.45
N ALA A 220 -9.51 -11.10 16.64
CA ALA A 220 -8.43 -11.29 15.67
C ALA A 220 -8.43 -10.17 14.62
N LEU A 221 -9.59 -9.85 14.06
CA LEU A 221 -9.74 -8.79 13.05
C LEU A 221 -9.50 -7.39 13.62
N ALA A 222 -9.95 -7.11 14.86
CA ALA A 222 -9.68 -5.81 15.51
C ALA A 222 -8.19 -5.58 15.73
N LYS A 223 -7.45 -6.63 16.10
CA LYS A 223 -5.99 -6.56 16.25
C LYS A 223 -5.28 -6.33 14.90
N ARG A 224 -5.72 -7.02 13.84
CA ARG A 224 -5.08 -6.99 12.52
C ARG A 224 -5.46 -5.77 11.70
N PHE A 225 -6.71 -5.32 11.79
CA PHE A 225 -7.30 -4.24 10.99
C PHE A 225 -7.81 -3.10 11.89
N ARG A 226 -6.92 -2.62 12.76
CA ARG A 226 -7.24 -1.59 13.75
C ARG A 226 -7.94 -0.38 13.09
N GLY A 227 -9.09 0.00 13.62
CA GLY A 227 -9.88 1.15 13.16
C GLY A 227 -10.66 0.94 11.87
N ARG A 228 -10.58 -0.24 11.21
CA ARG A 228 -11.34 -0.53 9.99
C ARG A 228 -12.70 -1.12 10.32
N GLU A 229 -13.75 -0.57 9.69
CA GLU A 229 -15.14 -0.97 9.89
C GLU A 229 -15.50 -2.26 9.13
N ALA A 230 -15.16 -2.34 7.85
CA ALA A 230 -15.60 -3.43 6.97
C ALA A 230 -15.22 -4.84 7.47
N PRO A 231 -14.01 -5.11 8.04
CA PRO A 231 -13.71 -6.43 8.59
C PRO A 231 -14.63 -6.85 9.74
N GLN A 232 -15.00 -5.91 10.62
CA GLN A 232 -15.93 -6.18 11.73
C GLN A 232 -17.36 -6.41 11.21
N ARG A 233 -17.77 -5.63 10.21
CA ARG A 233 -19.06 -5.78 9.57
C ARG A 233 -19.21 -7.12 8.83
N ALA A 234 -18.11 -7.71 8.34
CA ALA A 234 -18.15 -9.06 7.78
C ALA A 234 -18.58 -10.11 8.81
N VAL A 235 -18.14 -10.00 10.07
CA VAL A 235 -18.55 -10.89 11.15
C VAL A 235 -20.06 -10.74 11.43
N ASP A 236 -20.57 -9.50 11.46
CA ASP A 236 -22.02 -9.25 11.63
C ASP A 236 -22.85 -9.91 10.53
N LEU A 237 -22.39 -9.78 9.27
CA LEU A 237 -23.09 -10.35 8.13
C LEU A 237 -23.04 -11.88 8.09
N PHE A 238 -21.95 -12.49 8.58
CA PHE A 238 -21.87 -13.95 8.72
C PHE A 238 -22.82 -14.44 9.80
N ALA A 239 -22.91 -13.74 10.94
CA ALA A 239 -23.87 -14.05 11.99
C ALA A 239 -25.30 -13.93 11.50
N MET A 240 -25.61 -12.85 10.76
CA MET A 240 -26.91 -12.66 10.11
C MET A 240 -27.22 -13.79 9.11
N ALA A 241 -26.24 -14.17 8.27
CA ALA A 241 -26.42 -15.22 7.26
C ALA A 241 -26.60 -16.63 7.88
N ALA A 242 -26.06 -16.86 9.07
CA ALA A 242 -26.27 -18.10 9.84
C ALA A 242 -27.68 -18.19 10.44
N ALA A 243 -28.27 -17.04 10.80
CA ALA A 243 -29.57 -16.96 11.49
C ALA A 243 -30.77 -16.73 10.54
N THR A 244 -30.53 -16.40 9.25
CA THR A 244 -31.57 -15.92 8.33
C THR A 244 -31.62 -16.81 7.08
N PRO A 245 -32.83 -17.17 6.59
CA PRO A 245 -33.00 -17.88 5.32
C PRO A 245 -32.30 -17.13 4.17
N PHE A 246 -31.77 -17.87 3.21
CA PHE A 246 -30.95 -17.29 2.13
C PHE A 246 -31.67 -16.14 1.39
N ALA A 247 -32.91 -16.34 1.00
CA ALA A 247 -33.69 -15.34 0.25
C ALA A 247 -33.93 -14.03 1.04
N GLU A 248 -34.10 -14.14 2.36
CA GLU A 248 -34.28 -13.00 3.25
C GLU A 248 -32.95 -12.30 3.56
N ALA A 249 -31.84 -13.05 3.56
CA ALA A 249 -30.49 -12.52 3.80
C ALA A 249 -29.94 -11.70 2.63
N VAL A 250 -30.34 -11.98 1.38
CA VAL A 250 -29.87 -11.27 0.17
C VAL A 250 -30.06 -9.75 0.24
N PRO A 251 -31.25 -9.20 0.53
CA PRO A 251 -31.43 -7.76 0.65
C PRO A 251 -30.65 -7.15 1.82
N LEU A 252 -30.41 -7.88 2.91
CA LEU A 252 -29.65 -7.41 4.07
C LEU A 252 -28.17 -7.27 3.74
N GLU A 253 -27.58 -8.24 3.02
CA GLU A 253 -26.21 -8.15 2.49
C GLU A 253 -26.05 -6.93 1.59
N TYR A 254 -26.94 -6.75 0.63
CA TYR A 254 -26.91 -5.62 -0.29
C TYR A 254 -27.01 -4.26 0.43
N GLN A 255 -27.92 -4.13 1.40
CA GLN A 255 -28.08 -2.91 2.21
C GLN A 255 -26.80 -2.59 3.00
N ALA A 256 -26.19 -3.60 3.63
CA ALA A 256 -24.95 -3.43 4.38
C ALA A 256 -23.79 -3.01 3.47
N CYS A 257 -23.66 -3.62 2.29
CA CYS A 257 -22.67 -3.22 1.29
C CYS A 257 -22.87 -1.76 0.87
N ARG A 258 -24.10 -1.35 0.57
CA ARG A 258 -24.42 0.03 0.19
C ARG A 258 -24.10 1.04 1.29
N ALA A 259 -24.38 0.71 2.54
CA ALA A 259 -24.03 1.56 3.68
C ALA A 259 -22.51 1.77 3.77
N LEU A 260 -21.74 0.68 3.60
CA LEU A 260 -20.27 0.76 3.57
C LEU A 260 -19.76 1.58 2.38
N VAL A 261 -20.33 1.43 1.17
CA VAL A 261 -19.93 2.23 -0.01
C VAL A 261 -20.11 3.73 0.25
N ALA A 262 -21.12 4.13 1.00
CA ALA A 262 -21.38 5.52 1.37
C ALA A 262 -20.50 6.02 2.54
N SER A 263 -19.83 5.13 3.25
CA SER A 263 -19.05 5.46 4.45
C SER A 263 -17.83 6.36 4.16
N PRO A 264 -17.41 7.21 5.11
CA PRO A 264 -16.17 7.96 4.99
C PRO A 264 -14.94 7.07 4.78
N GLN A 265 -14.88 5.91 5.45
CA GLN A 265 -13.76 4.98 5.32
C GLN A 265 -13.66 4.38 3.91
N SER A 266 -14.79 4.04 3.28
CA SER A 266 -14.78 3.57 1.90
C SER A 266 -14.33 4.67 0.93
N ARG A 267 -14.78 5.93 1.11
CA ARG A 267 -14.29 7.04 0.29
C ARG A 267 -12.78 7.20 0.42
N ALA A 268 -12.25 7.15 1.64
CA ALA A 268 -10.83 7.25 1.94
C ALA A 268 -10.01 6.11 1.30
N LEU A 269 -10.45 4.86 1.47
CA LEU A 269 -9.75 3.70 0.91
C LEU A 269 -9.81 3.64 -0.62
N ARG A 270 -10.92 4.07 -1.22
CA ARG A 270 -11.02 4.22 -2.68
C ARG A 270 -10.12 5.34 -3.20
N HIS A 271 -10.00 6.45 -2.45
CA HIS A 271 -9.04 7.49 -2.78
C HIS A 271 -7.60 6.94 -2.78
N VAL A 272 -7.18 6.27 -1.70
CA VAL A 272 -5.83 5.65 -1.63
C VAL A 272 -5.61 4.68 -2.79
N PHE A 273 -6.59 3.82 -3.08
CA PHE A 273 -6.51 2.87 -4.19
C PHE A 273 -6.36 3.55 -5.57
N ALA A 274 -7.08 4.65 -5.79
CA ALA A 274 -6.94 5.44 -7.03
C ALA A 274 -5.58 6.16 -7.08
N ALA A 275 -5.16 6.73 -5.96
CA ALA A 275 -3.89 7.42 -5.82
C ALA A 275 -2.69 6.48 -6.07
N GLU A 276 -2.68 5.27 -5.51
CA GLU A 276 -1.65 4.25 -5.76
C GLU A 276 -1.52 3.86 -7.24
N ARG A 277 -2.59 3.95 -8.00
CA ARG A 277 -2.56 3.74 -9.46
C ARG A 277 -2.06 4.98 -10.20
N ALA A 278 -2.41 6.16 -9.71
CA ALA A 278 -2.02 7.43 -10.31
C ALA A 278 -0.52 7.69 -10.16
N VAL A 279 0.09 7.41 -9.00
CA VAL A 279 1.55 7.59 -8.79
C VAL A 279 2.40 6.77 -9.75
N ALA A 280 1.88 5.63 -10.24
CA ALA A 280 2.57 4.81 -11.23
C ALA A 280 2.66 5.46 -12.63
N ARG A 281 1.95 6.58 -12.85
CA ARG A 281 1.89 7.31 -14.13
C ARG A 281 2.00 8.82 -13.89
N PRO A 282 3.16 9.31 -13.44
CA PRO A 282 3.36 10.74 -13.23
C PRO A 282 3.35 11.47 -14.59
N ALA A 283 2.71 12.64 -14.65
CA ALA A 283 2.61 13.42 -15.89
C ALA A 283 3.97 13.95 -16.36
N ALA A 284 4.91 14.13 -15.44
CA ALA A 284 6.28 14.52 -15.76
C ALA A 284 7.05 13.49 -16.60
N ILE A 285 6.55 12.24 -16.71
CA ILE A 285 7.11 11.21 -17.59
C ILE A 285 6.19 11.04 -18.81
N PRO A 286 6.62 11.44 -20.02
CA PRO A 286 5.81 11.29 -21.24
C PRO A 286 5.37 9.84 -21.47
N ALA A 287 4.15 9.62 -21.94
CA ALA A 287 3.58 8.30 -22.16
C ALA A 287 4.39 7.38 -23.11
N GLY A 288 5.23 7.97 -23.98
CA GLY A 288 6.12 7.25 -24.89
C GLY A 288 7.50 6.91 -24.32
N ALA A 289 7.82 7.34 -23.10
CA ALA A 289 9.10 7.03 -22.45
C ALA A 289 9.13 5.57 -22.01
N ALA A 290 9.86 4.74 -22.75
CA ALA A 290 10.03 3.33 -22.43
C ALA A 290 11.14 3.14 -21.38
N PRO A 291 10.93 2.31 -20.35
CA PRO A 291 11.98 1.98 -19.40
C PRO A 291 13.12 1.20 -20.07
N ARG A 292 14.36 1.47 -19.66
CA ARG A 292 15.55 0.71 -20.06
C ARG A 292 15.54 -0.67 -19.40
N PRO A 293 16.08 -1.71 -20.02
CA PRO A 293 16.33 -2.97 -19.33
C PRO A 293 17.34 -2.75 -18.18
N VAL A 294 17.07 -3.38 -17.04
CA VAL A 294 17.97 -3.41 -15.88
C VAL A 294 18.12 -4.85 -15.47
N GLU A 295 19.31 -5.39 -15.69
CA GLU A 295 19.66 -6.80 -15.46
C GLU A 295 20.69 -6.96 -14.33
N THR A 296 21.63 -6.00 -14.18
CA THR A 296 22.68 -6.06 -13.16
C THR A 296 22.75 -4.74 -12.38
N ILE A 297 22.75 -4.86 -11.05
CA ILE A 297 22.74 -3.72 -10.13
C ILE A 297 24.04 -3.65 -9.35
N GLY A 298 24.65 -2.46 -9.31
CA GLY A 298 25.70 -2.12 -8.37
C GLY A 298 25.14 -1.44 -7.12
N VAL A 299 25.62 -1.79 -5.93
CA VAL A 299 25.31 -1.08 -4.68
C VAL A 299 26.61 -0.68 -4.02
N VAL A 300 26.83 0.62 -3.87
CA VAL A 300 28.08 1.17 -3.28
C VAL A 300 27.82 1.63 -1.86
N GLY A 301 28.45 0.97 -0.90
CA GLY A 301 28.29 1.20 0.54
C GLY A 301 27.63 0.01 1.25
N PRO A 302 28.40 -0.82 2.00
CA PRO A 302 27.86 -2.02 2.68
C PRO A 302 27.20 -1.72 4.03
N GLY A 303 26.71 -0.49 4.21
CA GLY A 303 25.98 -0.03 5.39
C GLY A 303 24.58 -0.64 5.52
N ILE A 304 23.80 -0.16 6.51
CA ILE A 304 22.42 -0.63 6.78
C ILE A 304 21.55 -0.49 5.52
N MET A 305 21.60 0.69 4.86
CA MET A 305 20.79 0.94 3.67
C MET A 305 21.27 0.09 2.48
N GLY A 306 22.56 0.03 2.21
CA GLY A 306 23.09 -0.75 1.09
C GLY A 306 22.75 -2.24 1.19
N ARG A 307 22.86 -2.84 2.37
CA ARG A 307 22.42 -4.23 2.61
C ARG A 307 20.93 -4.42 2.38
N GLY A 308 20.11 -3.53 2.93
CA GLY A 308 18.65 -3.60 2.76
C GLY A 308 18.22 -3.45 1.30
N ILE A 309 18.90 -2.56 0.53
CA ILE A 309 18.66 -2.38 -0.90
C ILE A 309 19.13 -3.62 -1.67
N ALA A 310 20.32 -4.17 -1.36
CA ALA A 310 20.81 -5.41 -1.96
C ALA A 310 19.81 -6.58 -1.76
N ILE A 311 19.29 -6.77 -0.54
CA ILE A 311 18.26 -7.78 -0.26
C ILE A 311 17.01 -7.52 -1.12
N ALA A 312 16.53 -6.28 -1.23
CA ALA A 312 15.34 -5.98 -2.03
C ALA A 312 15.56 -6.29 -3.52
N MET A 313 16.75 -6.05 -4.06
CA MET A 313 17.11 -6.39 -5.45
C MET A 313 17.21 -7.91 -5.66
N LEU A 314 17.86 -8.64 -4.73
CA LEU A 314 17.94 -10.11 -4.76
C LEU A 314 16.56 -10.77 -4.69
N ASP A 315 15.66 -10.25 -3.85
CA ASP A 315 14.27 -10.72 -3.75
C ASP A 315 13.49 -10.53 -5.05
N ALA A 316 13.83 -9.50 -5.84
CA ALA A 316 13.27 -9.26 -7.16
C ALA A 316 13.96 -10.05 -8.29
N GLY A 317 14.90 -10.95 -7.94
CA GLY A 317 15.63 -11.80 -8.88
C GLY A 317 16.71 -11.07 -9.68
N LEU A 318 17.24 -9.95 -9.16
CA LEU A 318 18.29 -9.17 -9.80
C LEU A 318 19.66 -9.56 -9.26
N PRO A 319 20.70 -9.78 -10.10
CA PRO A 319 22.09 -9.84 -9.70
C PRO A 319 22.56 -8.53 -9.09
N VAL A 320 23.31 -8.63 -7.99
CA VAL A 320 23.81 -7.49 -7.22
C VAL A 320 25.30 -7.60 -7.01
N ILE A 321 26.03 -6.53 -7.33
CA ILE A 321 27.44 -6.35 -6.97
C ILE A 321 27.50 -5.36 -5.82
N LEU A 322 27.76 -5.83 -4.60
CA LEU A 322 27.93 -4.99 -3.41
C LEU A 322 29.38 -4.53 -3.31
N VAL A 323 29.59 -3.21 -3.34
CA VAL A 323 30.94 -2.63 -3.30
C VAL A 323 31.19 -1.90 -1.99
N GLY A 324 32.32 -2.20 -1.37
CA GLY A 324 32.78 -1.55 -0.14
C GLY A 324 34.30 -1.40 -0.11
N ARG A 325 34.81 -0.30 0.44
CA ARG A 325 36.26 -0.01 0.48
C ARG A 325 37.07 -1.00 1.33
N ALA A 326 36.52 -1.45 2.44
CA ALA A 326 37.19 -2.35 3.36
C ALA A 326 36.63 -3.78 3.27
N ARG A 327 37.46 -4.77 3.02
CA ARG A 327 37.08 -6.17 2.88
C ARG A 327 36.32 -6.66 4.11
N ALA A 328 36.76 -6.36 5.32
CA ALA A 328 36.12 -6.79 6.56
C ALA A 328 34.69 -6.26 6.71
N SER A 329 34.41 -5.01 6.34
CA SER A 329 33.08 -4.45 6.40
C SER A 329 32.15 -5.04 5.34
N LEU A 330 32.72 -5.40 4.19
CA LEU A 330 31.99 -6.04 3.10
C LEU A 330 31.61 -7.48 3.48
N ASP A 331 32.56 -8.26 4.03
CA ASP A 331 32.31 -9.63 4.50
C ASP A 331 31.26 -9.65 5.62
N ALA A 332 31.33 -8.71 6.55
CA ALA A 332 30.32 -8.56 7.59
C ALA A 332 28.93 -8.23 7.00
N ALA A 333 28.89 -7.42 5.95
CA ALA A 333 27.63 -7.08 5.28
C ALA A 333 27.03 -8.30 4.56
N VAL A 334 27.84 -9.07 3.83
CA VAL A 334 27.41 -10.32 3.16
C VAL A 334 26.89 -11.31 4.20
N GLY A 335 27.62 -11.55 5.31
CA GLY A 335 27.18 -12.43 6.37
C GLY A 335 25.85 -12.01 7.01
N LEU A 336 25.56 -10.70 7.06
CA LEU A 336 24.25 -10.24 7.53
C LEU A 336 23.12 -10.46 6.51
N VAL A 337 23.41 -10.42 5.20
CA VAL A 337 22.47 -10.81 4.14
C VAL A 337 22.16 -12.30 4.22
N GLU A 338 23.20 -13.14 4.37
CA GLU A 338 23.05 -14.60 4.55
C GLU A 338 22.18 -14.92 5.77
N LYS A 339 22.48 -14.31 6.93
CA LYS A 339 21.72 -14.48 8.18
C LYS A 339 20.27 -14.03 8.03
N HIS A 340 19.99 -13.00 7.23
CA HIS A 340 18.61 -12.60 6.93
C HIS A 340 17.85 -13.72 6.25
N TYR A 341 18.40 -14.33 5.20
CA TYR A 341 17.74 -15.42 4.47
C TYR A 341 17.66 -16.71 5.31
N GLU A 342 18.67 -17.05 6.11
CA GLU A 342 18.58 -18.14 7.09
C GLU A 342 17.40 -17.96 8.05
N GLY A 343 17.18 -16.72 8.49
CA GLY A 343 16.02 -16.39 9.33
C GLY A 343 14.68 -16.61 8.62
N LEU A 344 14.60 -16.40 7.31
CA LEU A 344 13.40 -16.66 6.51
C LEU A 344 13.16 -18.17 6.33
N VAL A 345 14.19 -18.95 6.06
CA VAL A 345 14.11 -20.41 5.97
C VAL A 345 13.65 -21.02 7.30
N ARG A 346 14.26 -20.62 8.41
CA ARG A 346 13.89 -21.10 9.75
C ARG A 346 12.41 -20.81 10.11
N ARG A 347 11.85 -19.72 9.59
CA ARG A 347 10.42 -19.38 9.75
C ARG A 347 9.49 -20.07 8.75
N GLY A 348 10.03 -20.88 7.83
CA GLY A 348 9.26 -21.56 6.79
C GLY A 348 8.69 -20.64 5.70
N THR A 349 9.20 -19.39 5.59
CA THR A 349 8.75 -18.40 4.59
C THR A 349 9.60 -18.42 3.32
N LEU A 350 10.71 -19.16 3.33
CA LEU A 350 11.61 -19.36 2.20
C LEU A 350 12.09 -20.82 2.20
N THR A 351 12.27 -21.43 1.03
CA THR A 351 12.92 -22.73 0.90
C THR A 351 14.45 -22.58 0.84
N GLU A 352 15.20 -23.64 1.16
CA GLU A 352 16.67 -23.63 1.08
C GLU A 352 17.16 -23.42 -0.37
N ASP A 353 16.50 -24.02 -1.36
CA ASP A 353 16.82 -23.83 -2.76
C ASP A 353 16.64 -22.36 -3.19
N ALA A 354 15.54 -21.72 -2.78
CA ALA A 354 15.30 -20.31 -3.07
C ALA A 354 16.28 -19.38 -2.33
N ARG A 355 16.78 -19.77 -1.14
CA ARG A 355 17.88 -19.09 -0.45
C ARG A 355 19.17 -19.18 -1.25
N ALA A 356 19.57 -20.39 -1.65
CA ALA A 356 20.77 -20.64 -2.43
C ALA A 356 20.74 -19.88 -3.75
N GLU A 357 19.61 -19.89 -4.46
CA GLU A 357 19.39 -19.14 -5.69
C GLU A 357 19.57 -17.63 -5.51
N ARG A 358 19.02 -17.03 -4.42
CA ARG A 358 19.20 -15.61 -4.16
C ARG A 358 20.66 -15.26 -3.84
N LEU A 359 21.32 -16.05 -3.00
CA LEU A 359 22.70 -15.80 -2.63
C LEU A 359 23.67 -15.99 -3.80
N SER A 360 23.40 -16.87 -4.75
CA SER A 360 24.20 -17.03 -5.97
C SER A 360 24.20 -15.80 -6.89
N ARG A 361 23.28 -14.84 -6.68
CA ARG A 361 23.20 -13.57 -7.40
C ARG A 361 23.87 -12.41 -6.67
N LEU A 362 24.51 -12.66 -5.52
CA LEU A 362 25.23 -11.65 -4.74
C LEU A 362 26.73 -11.78 -4.94
N ASP A 363 27.33 -10.79 -5.59
CA ASP A 363 28.79 -10.63 -5.65
C ASP A 363 29.23 -9.50 -4.72
N ALA A 364 30.49 -9.56 -4.27
CA ALA A 364 31.07 -8.58 -3.38
C ALA A 364 32.48 -8.19 -3.81
N ALA A 365 32.72 -6.89 -4.02
CA ALA A 365 33.97 -6.36 -4.53
C ALA A 365 34.49 -5.17 -3.73
N THR A 366 35.83 -5.02 -3.65
CA THR A 366 36.44 -3.85 -3.01
C THR A 366 36.81 -2.76 -4.02
N SER A 367 36.74 -3.05 -5.32
CA SER A 367 37.05 -2.10 -6.39
C SER A 367 35.77 -1.63 -7.10
N LEU A 368 35.68 -0.34 -7.38
CA LEU A 368 34.63 0.23 -8.21
C LEU A 368 34.63 -0.30 -9.64
N SER A 369 35.78 -0.79 -10.16
CA SER A 369 35.86 -1.37 -11.52
C SER A 369 34.92 -2.56 -11.72
N ALA A 370 34.48 -3.25 -10.66
CA ALA A 370 33.48 -4.30 -10.72
C ALA A 370 32.10 -3.80 -11.21
N LEU A 371 31.86 -2.49 -11.16
CA LEU A 371 30.60 -1.87 -11.58
C LEU A 371 30.51 -1.61 -13.09
N SER A 372 31.58 -1.86 -13.86
CA SER A 372 31.66 -1.48 -15.29
C SER A 372 30.55 -2.11 -16.15
N GLY A 373 30.03 -3.27 -15.74
CA GLY A 373 28.92 -3.98 -16.43
C GLY A 373 27.55 -3.75 -15.83
N CYS A 374 27.40 -2.86 -14.82
CA CYS A 374 26.10 -2.60 -14.21
C CYS A 374 25.23 -1.68 -15.07
N ASP A 375 23.93 -1.99 -15.17
CA ASP A 375 22.93 -1.13 -15.82
C ASP A 375 22.48 0.00 -14.91
N LEU A 376 22.50 -0.24 -13.58
CA LEU A 376 22.14 0.73 -12.56
C LEU A 376 23.06 0.59 -11.35
N VAL A 377 23.50 1.73 -10.81
CA VAL A 377 24.29 1.79 -9.59
C VAL A 377 23.61 2.67 -8.55
N VAL A 378 23.45 2.14 -7.33
CA VAL A 378 22.88 2.86 -6.17
C VAL A 378 24.02 3.23 -5.22
N GLU A 379 24.24 4.52 -5.04
CA GLU A 379 25.17 5.06 -4.06
C GLU A 379 24.48 5.17 -2.68
N THR A 380 25.07 4.55 -1.65
CA THR A 380 24.53 4.47 -0.28
C THR A 380 25.55 4.74 0.82
N ILE A 381 26.61 5.51 0.51
CA ILE A 381 27.64 5.85 1.49
C ILE A 381 27.14 6.89 2.52
N SER A 382 28.02 7.29 3.45
CA SER A 382 27.69 8.27 4.50
C SER A 382 27.13 9.58 3.93
N GLU A 383 26.21 10.21 4.68
CA GLU A 383 25.47 11.43 4.32
C GLU A 383 26.35 12.68 4.48
N VAL A 384 27.47 12.73 3.76
CA VAL A 384 28.43 13.84 3.73
C VAL A 384 28.61 14.29 2.29
N LEU A 385 28.25 15.54 1.99
CA LEU A 385 28.21 16.09 0.62
C LEU A 385 29.52 15.88 -0.15
N ALA A 386 30.65 16.24 0.46
CA ALA A 386 31.98 16.11 -0.19
C ALA A 386 32.29 14.63 -0.52
N ALA A 387 32.02 13.71 0.43
CA ALA A 387 32.27 12.29 0.22
C ALA A 387 31.38 11.70 -0.88
N LYS A 388 30.10 12.11 -0.93
CA LYS A 388 29.19 11.66 -1.98
C LYS A 388 29.58 12.20 -3.37
N ARG A 389 29.98 13.47 -3.48
CA ARG A 389 30.47 14.04 -4.74
C ARG A 389 31.69 13.28 -5.26
N GLU A 390 32.66 12.99 -4.39
CA GLU A 390 33.86 12.20 -4.74
C GLU A 390 33.47 10.79 -5.19
N ALA A 391 32.60 10.12 -4.44
CA ALA A 391 32.11 8.77 -4.80
C ALA A 391 31.34 8.75 -6.11
N ILE A 392 30.44 9.71 -6.34
CA ILE A 392 29.68 9.85 -7.59
C ILE A 392 30.61 10.03 -8.77
N ALA A 393 31.59 10.93 -8.68
CA ALA A 393 32.57 11.14 -9.74
C ALA A 393 33.43 9.89 -10.02
N ALA A 394 33.81 9.15 -8.97
CA ALA A 394 34.57 7.92 -9.10
C ALA A 394 33.74 6.78 -9.73
N ILE A 395 32.49 6.61 -9.30
CA ILE A 395 31.55 5.63 -9.88
C ILE A 395 31.31 5.96 -11.34
N ASP A 396 31.00 7.23 -11.64
CA ASP A 396 30.75 7.72 -12.99
C ASP A 396 31.91 7.47 -13.94
N GLY A 397 33.16 7.41 -13.40
CA GLY A 397 34.36 7.12 -14.15
C GLY A 397 34.51 5.66 -14.61
N VAL A 398 33.77 4.72 -14.02
CA VAL A 398 33.92 3.28 -14.28
C VAL A 398 32.70 2.61 -14.89
N ILE A 399 31.49 3.15 -14.69
CA ILE A 399 30.26 2.58 -15.24
C ILE A 399 30.08 2.93 -16.71
N GLY A 400 29.30 2.09 -17.44
CA GLY A 400 29.03 2.28 -18.86
C GLY A 400 28.23 3.56 -19.16
N ASP A 401 28.32 4.07 -20.38
CA ASP A 401 27.69 5.36 -20.78
C ASP A 401 26.17 5.38 -20.66
N ARG A 402 25.54 4.23 -20.72
CA ARG A 402 24.08 4.08 -20.59
C ARG A 402 23.63 3.72 -19.18
N ALA A 403 24.57 3.42 -18.28
CA ALA A 403 24.26 3.06 -16.91
C ALA A 403 23.59 4.22 -16.16
N ILE A 404 22.61 3.88 -15.34
CA ILE A 404 21.91 4.84 -14.49
C ILE A 404 22.63 4.90 -13.14
N LEU A 405 22.98 6.09 -12.69
CA LEU A 405 23.53 6.31 -11.35
C LEU A 405 22.49 7.00 -10.48
N VAL A 406 22.18 6.40 -9.34
CA VAL A 406 21.27 7.00 -8.36
C VAL A 406 21.93 7.12 -7.00
N THR A 407 21.57 8.17 -6.28
CA THR A 407 21.96 8.36 -4.87
C THR A 407 20.80 8.07 -3.93
N ASN A 408 21.07 7.41 -2.79
CA ASN A 408 20.09 7.16 -1.73
C ASN A 408 20.24 8.20 -0.59
N THR A 409 20.58 9.45 -0.92
CA THR A 409 20.59 10.53 0.07
C THR A 409 19.20 10.77 0.66
N SER A 410 19.14 11.23 1.91
CA SER A 410 17.88 11.57 2.59
C SER A 410 17.61 13.07 2.69
N TYR A 411 18.67 13.90 2.64
CA TYR A 411 18.58 15.34 2.88
C TYR A 411 19.42 16.20 1.94
N LEU A 412 20.49 15.64 1.34
CA LEU A 412 21.37 16.43 0.48
C LEU A 412 20.68 16.79 -0.83
N ASP A 413 21.03 17.94 -1.37
CA ASP A 413 20.49 18.38 -2.66
C ASP A 413 20.97 17.44 -3.78
N VAL A 414 20.01 16.76 -4.41
CA VAL A 414 20.27 15.83 -5.51
C VAL A 414 20.81 16.57 -6.75
N ALA A 415 20.45 17.85 -6.94
CA ALA A 415 21.01 18.66 -8.04
C ALA A 415 22.51 18.95 -7.83
N ASP A 416 22.90 19.24 -6.59
CA ASP A 416 24.31 19.41 -6.20
C ASP A 416 25.13 18.13 -6.41
N LEU A 417 24.52 16.98 -6.14
CA LEU A 417 25.16 15.68 -6.37
C LEU A 417 25.22 15.34 -7.86
N ALA A 418 24.19 15.68 -8.64
CA ALA A 418 24.16 15.51 -10.08
C ALA A 418 25.30 16.29 -10.78
N ALA A 419 25.66 17.46 -10.24
CA ALA A 419 26.77 18.27 -10.77
C ALA A 419 28.15 17.58 -10.66
N ALA A 420 28.29 16.56 -9.81
CA ALA A 420 29.49 15.74 -9.72
C ALA A 420 29.55 14.61 -10.77
N SER A 421 28.44 14.31 -11.43
CA SER A 421 28.36 13.36 -12.54
C SER A 421 28.64 14.05 -13.88
N ARG A 422 29.37 13.39 -14.76
CA ARG A 422 29.59 13.83 -16.14
C ARG A 422 28.36 13.56 -17.03
N ARG A 423 27.37 12.81 -16.53
CA ARG A 423 26.18 12.35 -17.24
C ARG A 423 24.91 12.69 -16.48
N PRO A 424 24.58 13.97 -16.31
CA PRO A 424 23.42 14.40 -15.51
C PRO A 424 22.09 13.87 -16.03
N THR A 425 22.00 13.51 -17.32
CA THR A 425 20.81 12.90 -17.93
C THR A 425 20.53 11.48 -17.44
N THR A 426 21.51 10.75 -16.93
CA THR A 426 21.37 9.41 -16.36
C THR A 426 21.49 9.39 -14.84
N PHE A 427 21.38 10.56 -14.19
CA PHE A 427 21.48 10.72 -12.74
C PHE A 427 20.14 11.12 -12.12
N ALA A 428 19.79 10.47 -10.98
CA ALA A 428 18.60 10.80 -10.18
C ALA A 428 18.80 10.43 -8.70
N GLY A 429 17.84 10.79 -7.84
CA GLY A 429 17.75 10.23 -6.50
C GLY A 429 16.82 9.01 -6.48
N MET A 430 17.13 8.03 -5.62
CA MET A 430 16.24 6.92 -5.31
C MET A 430 16.28 6.66 -3.80
N HIS A 431 15.42 7.35 -3.09
CA HIS A 431 15.39 7.38 -1.63
C HIS A 431 14.56 6.22 -1.07
N PHE A 432 15.25 5.23 -0.51
CA PHE A 432 14.66 4.10 0.20
C PHE A 432 14.52 4.40 1.69
N PHE A 433 13.52 3.81 2.32
CA PHE A 433 13.26 3.93 3.75
C PHE A 433 13.75 2.72 4.51
N ASN A 434 14.29 2.93 5.71
CA ASN A 434 14.84 1.88 6.55
C ASN A 434 13.73 1.10 7.31
N PRO A 435 13.70 -0.26 7.27
CA PRO A 435 14.57 -1.17 6.52
C PRO A 435 14.18 -1.25 5.03
N ALA A 436 15.17 -1.08 4.12
CA ALA A 436 14.90 -0.93 2.69
C ALA A 436 14.26 -2.17 2.04
N ASN A 437 14.50 -3.37 2.55
CA ASN A 437 13.86 -4.61 2.09
C ASN A 437 12.42 -4.78 2.58
N VAL A 438 12.00 -4.04 3.62
CA VAL A 438 10.66 -4.16 4.23
C VAL A 438 9.74 -3.02 3.81
N MET A 439 10.23 -1.78 3.86
CA MET A 439 9.44 -0.59 3.60
C MET A 439 8.96 -0.55 2.15
N LYS A 440 7.67 -0.27 1.97
CA LYS A 440 7.02 -0.30 0.65
C LYS A 440 7.27 0.95 -0.19
N LEU A 441 7.54 2.08 0.46
CA LEU A 441 7.74 3.36 -0.22
C LEU A 441 9.17 3.49 -0.78
N VAL A 442 9.29 4.10 -1.96
CA VAL A 442 10.53 4.67 -2.48
C VAL A 442 10.21 6.00 -3.17
N GLU A 443 10.93 7.07 -2.84
CA GLU A 443 10.85 8.35 -3.55
C GLU A 443 11.87 8.36 -4.68
N VAL A 444 11.41 8.53 -5.92
CA VAL A 444 12.25 8.77 -7.10
C VAL A 444 12.39 10.27 -7.24
N VAL A 445 13.60 10.79 -6.98
CA VAL A 445 13.85 12.24 -6.98
C VAL A 445 14.40 12.65 -8.34
N ARG A 446 13.57 13.39 -9.10
CA ARG A 446 13.97 13.90 -10.42
C ARG A 446 14.97 15.04 -10.27
N THR A 447 15.97 15.07 -11.13
CA THR A 447 16.77 16.27 -11.39
C THR A 447 16.18 16.99 -12.60
N LYS A 448 16.61 18.24 -12.84
CA LYS A 448 16.17 19.00 -14.03
C LYS A 448 16.60 18.36 -15.34
N ASP A 449 17.73 17.63 -15.34
CA ASP A 449 18.39 17.09 -16.53
C ASP A 449 18.10 15.58 -16.72
N ALA A 450 17.52 14.89 -15.72
CA ALA A 450 17.23 13.46 -15.79
C ALA A 450 16.33 13.12 -16.99
N ALA A 451 16.80 12.21 -17.84
CA ALA A 451 16.05 11.81 -19.05
C ALA A 451 14.75 11.07 -18.69
N PRO A 452 13.67 11.26 -19.47
CA PRO A 452 12.38 10.63 -19.18
C PRO A 452 12.41 9.09 -19.12
N ASP A 453 13.23 8.45 -19.94
CA ASP A 453 13.40 6.99 -19.93
C ASP A 453 14.16 6.49 -18.68
N VAL A 454 15.06 7.31 -18.12
CA VAL A 454 15.70 7.04 -16.82
C VAL A 454 14.67 7.07 -15.70
N LEU A 455 13.85 8.11 -15.63
CA LEU A 455 12.78 8.20 -14.63
C LEU A 455 11.77 7.06 -14.78
N ALA A 456 11.37 6.73 -16.02
CA ALA A 456 10.49 5.60 -16.31
C ALA A 456 11.12 4.26 -15.83
N THR A 457 12.44 4.11 -15.99
CA THR A 457 13.19 2.93 -15.53
C THR A 457 13.14 2.82 -14.01
N LEU A 458 13.39 3.90 -13.27
CA LEU A 458 13.39 3.91 -11.81
C LEU A 458 11.98 3.62 -11.25
N MET A 459 10.93 4.18 -11.87
CA MET A 459 9.54 3.86 -11.51
C MET A 459 9.21 2.39 -11.76
N ALA A 460 9.63 1.84 -12.91
CA ALA A 460 9.43 0.43 -13.23
C ALA A 460 10.23 -0.50 -12.28
N LEU A 461 11.46 -0.12 -11.93
CA LEU A 461 12.27 -0.84 -10.95
C LEU A 461 11.59 -0.86 -9.58
N GLY A 462 11.09 0.28 -9.09
CA GLY A 462 10.32 0.35 -7.84
C GLY A 462 9.16 -0.66 -7.83
N LYS A 463 8.40 -0.74 -8.93
CA LYS A 463 7.33 -1.73 -9.10
C LYS A 463 7.86 -3.17 -9.11
N ARG A 464 8.98 -3.45 -9.79
CA ARG A 464 9.62 -4.78 -9.82
C ARG A 464 10.06 -5.22 -8.42
N LEU A 465 10.50 -4.28 -7.58
CA LEU A 465 10.86 -4.50 -6.17
C LEU A 465 9.62 -4.67 -5.25
N GLY A 466 8.41 -4.66 -5.78
CA GLY A 466 7.18 -4.71 -4.99
C GLY A 466 6.97 -3.47 -4.12
N LYS A 467 7.52 -2.33 -4.54
CA LYS A 467 7.41 -1.04 -3.85
C LYS A 467 6.48 -0.08 -4.57
N THR A 468 5.97 0.88 -3.82
CA THR A 468 5.26 2.04 -4.36
C THR A 468 6.29 3.14 -4.60
N ALA A 469 6.66 3.33 -5.86
CA ALA A 469 7.53 4.42 -6.29
C ALA A 469 6.71 5.68 -6.51
N VAL A 470 7.16 6.80 -5.94
CA VAL A 470 6.54 8.12 -6.12
C VAL A 470 7.59 9.07 -6.71
N LEU A 471 7.26 9.71 -7.84
CA LEU A 471 8.14 10.70 -8.45
C LEU A 471 8.00 12.04 -7.72
N VAL A 472 9.13 12.57 -7.24
CA VAL A 472 9.18 13.84 -6.50
C VAL A 472 10.26 14.76 -7.06
N GLY A 473 10.12 16.06 -6.85
CA GLY A 473 11.14 17.06 -7.15
C GLY A 473 12.22 17.14 -6.07
N PRO A 474 13.32 17.85 -6.36
CA PRO A 474 14.36 18.12 -5.37
C PRO A 474 13.81 19.04 -4.28
N SER A 475 14.09 18.68 -3.04
CA SER A 475 13.78 19.46 -1.84
C SER A 475 14.57 18.88 -0.68
N GLU A 476 14.96 19.67 0.31
CA GLU A 476 15.63 19.16 1.51
C GLU A 476 14.70 18.19 2.27
N GLY A 477 15.08 16.92 2.37
CA GLY A 477 14.26 15.86 2.97
C GLY A 477 13.11 15.40 2.08
N PHE A 478 13.09 15.80 0.82
CA PHE A 478 12.08 15.49 -0.21
C PHE A 478 10.66 15.76 0.31
N VAL A 479 9.76 14.80 0.19
CA VAL A 479 8.39 14.94 0.70
C VAL A 479 8.23 14.30 2.08
N ALA A 480 8.62 13.04 2.19
CA ALA A 480 8.41 12.25 3.40
C ALA A 480 9.11 12.84 4.62
N ASN A 481 10.42 13.03 4.55
CA ASN A 481 11.22 13.55 5.66
C ASN A 481 10.95 15.03 5.94
N ARG A 482 10.69 15.84 4.92
CA ARG A 482 10.36 17.25 5.08
C ARG A 482 9.09 17.42 5.90
N MET A 483 8.01 16.73 5.55
CA MET A 483 6.76 16.75 6.30
C MET A 483 6.92 16.11 7.69
N LEU A 484 7.63 14.97 7.79
CA LEU A 484 7.88 14.29 9.06
C LEU A 484 8.62 15.20 10.05
N SER A 485 9.58 16.00 9.57
CA SER A 485 10.32 16.95 10.41
C SER A 485 9.40 18.00 11.05
N LYS A 486 8.37 18.47 10.34
CA LYS A 486 7.42 19.44 10.86
C LYS A 486 6.55 18.83 11.96
N ARG A 487 6.06 17.61 11.78
CA ARG A 487 5.33 16.88 12.84
C ARG A 487 6.21 16.64 14.07
N THR A 488 7.45 16.20 13.85
CA THR A 488 8.40 15.93 14.96
C THR A 488 8.72 17.22 15.72
N ARG A 489 8.88 18.34 15.04
CA ARG A 489 9.08 19.66 15.64
C ARG A 489 7.92 20.01 16.57
N GLU A 490 6.67 19.85 16.10
CA GLU A 490 5.50 20.15 16.93
C GLU A 490 5.41 19.22 18.15
N ALA A 491 5.71 17.92 17.98
CA ALA A 491 5.78 16.99 19.10
C ALA A 491 6.80 17.45 20.17
N LEU A 492 7.98 17.93 19.76
CA LEU A 492 9.00 18.47 20.66
C LEU A 492 8.53 19.76 21.34
N PHE A 493 7.87 20.67 20.62
CA PHE A 493 7.31 21.89 21.20
C PHE A 493 6.23 21.60 22.25
N LEU A 494 5.37 20.62 22.00
CA LEU A 494 4.38 20.15 22.96
C LEU A 494 5.03 19.63 24.25
N LEU A 495 6.16 18.90 24.15
CA LEU A 495 6.92 18.50 25.34
C LEU A 495 7.48 19.72 26.09
N GLN A 496 7.99 20.73 25.39
CA GLN A 496 8.47 21.95 26.03
C GLN A 496 7.36 22.71 26.77
N GLU A 497 6.14 22.67 26.22
CA GLU A 497 4.99 23.39 26.76
C GLU A 497 4.29 22.67 27.92
N GLY A 498 4.58 21.38 28.15
CA GLY A 498 4.05 20.66 29.32
C GLY A 498 3.47 19.27 29.03
N ALA A 499 3.28 18.88 27.78
CA ALA A 499 2.87 17.53 27.45
C ALA A 499 3.93 16.49 27.87
N SER A 500 3.52 15.23 28.07
CA SER A 500 4.43 14.11 28.28
C SER A 500 4.64 13.31 26.99
N PRO A 501 5.76 12.57 26.85
CA PRO A 501 5.95 11.65 25.72
C PRO A 501 4.79 10.67 25.57
N ALA A 502 4.33 10.09 26.68
CA ALA A 502 3.21 9.15 26.70
C ALA A 502 1.89 9.76 26.22
N GLN A 503 1.61 11.01 26.57
CA GLN A 503 0.42 11.72 26.10
C GLN A 503 0.45 11.87 24.57
N VAL A 504 1.53 12.39 24.03
CA VAL A 504 1.66 12.64 22.57
C VAL A 504 1.60 11.32 21.81
N ASP A 505 2.32 10.30 22.25
CA ASP A 505 2.34 9.00 21.60
C ASP A 505 0.97 8.30 21.68
N ARG A 506 0.28 8.38 22.83
CA ARG A 506 -1.08 7.84 23.00
C ARG A 506 -2.07 8.51 22.06
N VAL A 507 -2.04 9.83 21.95
CA VAL A 507 -2.96 10.58 21.07
C VAL A 507 -2.75 10.19 19.62
N LEU A 508 -1.51 10.16 19.14
CA LEU A 508 -1.22 9.85 17.75
C LEU A 508 -1.46 8.35 17.42
N THR A 509 -1.16 7.44 18.35
CA THR A 509 -1.50 6.02 18.16
C THR A 509 -3.01 5.78 18.30
N GLY A 510 -3.72 6.57 19.10
CA GLY A 510 -5.18 6.59 19.18
C GLY A 510 -5.83 7.03 17.86
N PHE A 511 -5.23 8.00 17.18
CA PHE A 511 -5.63 8.41 15.82
C PHE A 511 -5.44 7.29 14.78
N GLY A 512 -4.48 6.39 15.00
CA GLY A 512 -4.25 5.22 14.16
C GLY A 512 -2.83 5.08 13.60
N PHE A 513 -1.88 5.94 13.97
CA PHE A 513 -0.47 5.70 13.65
C PHE A 513 0.00 4.41 14.35
N PRO A 514 0.87 3.60 13.70
CA PRO A 514 1.33 2.33 14.30
C PRO A 514 2.24 2.55 15.52
N VAL A 515 2.91 3.70 15.59
CA VAL A 515 3.84 4.07 16.66
C VAL A 515 3.83 5.59 16.85
N GLY A 516 3.96 6.04 18.06
CA GLY A 516 4.08 7.47 18.37
C GLY A 516 5.49 8.01 18.07
N PRO A 517 5.66 9.35 17.97
CA PRO A 517 6.92 9.96 17.57
C PRO A 517 8.07 9.69 18.53
N PHE A 518 7.83 9.58 19.82
CA PHE A 518 8.88 9.38 20.82
C PHE A 518 9.31 7.91 20.93
N ALA A 519 8.36 6.97 20.86
CA ALA A 519 8.69 5.56 20.75
C ALA A 519 9.43 5.26 19.42
N LEU A 520 9.07 5.94 18.32
CA LEU A 520 9.79 5.85 17.04
C LEU A 520 11.22 6.40 17.15
N ALA A 521 11.39 7.53 17.84
CA ALA A 521 12.69 8.13 18.10
C ALA A 521 13.61 7.17 18.90
N ASP A 522 13.08 6.54 19.93
CA ASP A 522 13.80 5.52 20.71
C ASP A 522 14.19 4.30 19.89
N MET A 523 13.36 3.89 18.93
CA MET A 523 13.66 2.80 18.00
C MET A 523 14.77 3.18 17.02
N ALA A 524 14.78 4.40 16.52
CA ALA A 524 15.79 4.91 15.58
C ALA A 524 17.14 5.19 16.25
N GLY A 525 17.13 5.51 17.53
CA GLY A 525 18.28 5.91 18.33
C GLY A 525 18.42 7.43 18.44
N LEU A 526 18.43 7.92 19.69
CA LEU A 526 18.42 9.35 19.98
C LEU A 526 19.71 10.07 19.54
N GLU A 527 20.83 9.38 19.50
CA GLU A 527 22.10 9.92 18.98
C GLU A 527 22.01 10.32 17.50
N LEU A 528 21.29 9.51 16.69
CA LEU A 528 21.05 9.84 15.28
C LEU A 528 20.22 11.12 15.16
N MET A 529 19.19 11.26 16.00
CA MET A 529 18.36 12.48 16.03
C MET A 529 19.20 13.70 16.46
N ALA A 530 19.97 13.60 17.53
CA ALA A 530 20.84 14.66 18.01
C ALA A 530 21.86 15.06 16.95
N ALA A 531 22.53 14.11 16.31
CA ALA A 531 23.49 14.37 15.24
C ALA A 531 22.85 15.04 14.01
N THR A 532 21.66 14.59 13.60
CA THR A 532 20.92 15.20 12.47
C THR A 532 20.50 16.63 12.80
N ARG A 533 20.06 16.89 14.01
CA ARG A 533 19.71 18.27 14.46
C ARG A 533 20.95 19.16 14.50
N ALA A 534 22.05 18.68 15.07
CA ALA A 534 23.30 19.44 15.13
C ALA A 534 23.81 19.83 13.73
N ALA A 535 23.75 18.94 12.76
CA ALA A 535 24.11 19.22 11.37
C ALA A 535 23.24 20.30 10.71
N ARG A 536 22.01 20.49 11.16
CA ARG A 536 21.02 21.43 10.61
C ARG A 536 20.84 22.70 11.46
N ALA A 537 21.54 22.82 12.58
CA ALA A 537 21.33 23.88 13.57
C ALA A 537 21.46 25.30 12.99
N ALA A 538 22.31 25.52 11.98
CA ALA A 538 22.51 26.82 11.35
C ALA A 538 21.24 27.36 10.66
N GLY A 539 20.38 26.48 10.12
CA GLY A 539 19.12 26.84 9.46
C GLY A 539 17.90 26.86 10.40
N MET A 540 18.08 26.51 11.68
CA MET A 540 16.97 26.47 12.65
C MET A 540 16.72 27.83 13.30
N SER A 541 15.45 28.14 13.56
CA SER A 541 15.04 29.24 14.43
C SER A 541 15.55 29.04 15.87
N GLU A 542 15.56 30.09 16.67
CA GLU A 542 15.93 30.01 18.09
C GLU A 542 15.07 29.00 18.85
N ARG A 543 13.76 29.00 18.62
CA ARG A 543 12.83 28.06 19.22
C ARG A 543 13.10 26.62 18.82
N GLU A 544 13.40 26.36 17.56
CA GLU A 544 13.76 25.01 17.08
C GLU A 544 15.09 24.55 17.68
N ARG A 545 16.10 25.43 17.77
CA ARG A 545 17.36 25.10 18.48
C ARG A 545 17.12 24.79 19.95
N GLY A 546 16.21 25.51 20.59
CA GLY A 546 15.83 25.27 21.98
C GLY A 546 15.11 23.95 22.24
N ALA A 547 14.57 23.28 21.21
CA ALA A 547 13.90 21.99 21.35
C ALA A 547 14.89 20.81 21.31
N ASP A 548 16.00 20.91 22.05
CA ASP A 548 17.13 19.96 22.13
C ASP A 548 16.94 18.90 23.23
N ILE A 549 15.70 18.43 23.40
CA ILE A 549 15.36 17.41 24.40
C ILE A 549 16.08 16.08 24.11
N ALA A 550 16.24 15.71 22.84
CA ALA A 550 16.97 14.51 22.47
C ALA A 550 18.43 14.57 22.88
N GLU A 551 19.08 15.72 22.71
CA GLU A 551 20.46 15.99 23.15
C GLU A 551 20.57 15.89 24.67
N THR A 552 19.59 16.44 25.40
CA THR A 552 19.51 16.36 26.87
C THR A 552 19.43 14.88 27.33
N LEU A 553 18.60 14.07 26.67
CA LEU A 553 18.48 12.66 26.97
C LEU A 553 19.76 11.88 26.64
N VAL A 554 20.41 12.17 25.51
CA VAL A 554 21.69 11.56 25.11
C VAL A 554 22.79 11.90 26.14
N ALA A 555 22.88 13.15 26.59
CA ALA A 555 23.82 13.56 27.62
C ALA A 555 23.60 12.85 28.96
N ALA A 556 22.35 12.46 29.26
CA ALA A 556 21.99 11.64 30.42
C ALA A 556 22.20 10.12 30.18
N GLY A 557 22.86 9.72 29.07
CA GLY A 557 23.13 8.32 28.74
C GLY A 557 21.90 7.55 28.26
N ARG A 558 20.85 8.22 27.82
CA ARG A 558 19.61 7.64 27.30
C ARG A 558 19.66 7.65 25.77
N LEU A 559 19.90 6.48 25.18
CA LEU A 559 20.19 6.35 23.74
C LEU A 559 19.03 5.72 22.96
N GLY A 560 17.93 5.44 23.63
CA GLY A 560 16.76 4.77 23.09
C GLY A 560 16.73 3.27 23.39
N ARG A 561 15.97 2.54 22.57
CA ARG A 561 15.73 1.10 22.77
C ARG A 561 17.01 0.26 22.81
N LYS A 562 18.07 0.65 22.12
CA LYS A 562 19.35 -0.09 22.01
C LYS A 562 20.06 -0.28 23.36
N ASN A 563 19.89 0.66 24.29
CA ASN A 563 20.44 0.54 25.65
C ASN A 563 19.36 0.48 26.74
N GLY A 564 18.09 0.25 26.33
CA GLY A 564 16.96 0.09 27.23
C GLY A 564 16.40 1.40 27.81
N ARG A 565 16.91 2.56 27.43
CA ARG A 565 16.51 3.87 27.99
C ARG A 565 16.51 4.96 26.92
N GLY A 566 15.38 5.63 26.72
CA GLY A 566 15.22 6.77 25.83
C GLY A 566 14.19 7.74 26.41
N TYR A 567 13.18 8.10 25.65
CA TYR A 567 11.96 8.74 26.15
C TYR A 567 11.17 7.81 27.07
N TYR A 568 11.42 6.50 26.92
CA TYR A 568 10.82 5.43 27.72
C TYR A 568 11.91 4.55 28.34
N ALA A 569 11.51 3.77 29.33
CA ALA A 569 12.27 2.61 29.79
C ALA A 569 11.78 1.36 29.04
N TYR A 570 12.69 0.43 28.72
CA TYR A 570 12.38 -0.81 28.02
C TYR A 570 12.81 -2.01 28.86
N GLY A 571 11.84 -2.83 29.22
CA GLY A 571 12.09 -4.11 29.91
C GLY A 571 12.60 -5.21 28.95
N ALA A 572 12.75 -6.40 29.46
CA ALA A 572 13.17 -7.59 28.70
C ALA A 572 12.20 -7.95 27.55
N ASP A 573 10.93 -7.59 27.67
CA ASP A 573 9.89 -7.78 26.64
C ASP A 573 9.96 -6.72 25.52
N GLY A 574 10.83 -5.71 25.66
CA GLY A 574 11.04 -4.62 24.70
C GLY A 574 9.85 -3.66 24.57
N ARG A 575 8.89 -3.68 25.50
CA ARG A 575 7.78 -2.73 25.52
C ARG A 575 8.17 -1.42 26.20
N PRO A 576 7.69 -0.26 25.67
CA PRO A 576 7.92 1.02 26.32
C PRO A 576 7.10 1.11 27.62
N ALA A 577 7.73 1.62 28.68
CA ALA A 577 7.09 1.99 29.92
C ALA A 577 7.50 3.41 30.29
N ASP A 578 6.60 4.16 30.92
CA ASP A 578 6.89 5.49 31.43
C ASP A 578 8.03 5.44 32.44
N ASP A 579 8.94 6.43 32.35
CA ASP A 579 10.08 6.54 33.24
C ASP A 579 10.04 7.90 33.97
N PRO A 580 9.83 7.93 35.29
CA PRO A 580 9.81 9.17 36.06
C PRO A 580 11.05 10.04 35.87
N ALA A 581 12.23 9.44 35.68
CA ALA A 581 13.47 10.17 35.40
C ALA A 581 13.38 11.03 34.13
N VAL A 582 12.56 10.66 33.15
CA VAL A 582 12.32 11.48 31.95
C VAL A 582 11.49 12.71 32.30
N ALA A 583 10.49 12.58 33.18
CA ALA A 583 9.69 13.72 33.64
C ALA A 583 10.58 14.76 34.37
N ASP A 584 11.50 14.27 35.22
CA ASP A 584 12.46 15.12 35.93
C ASP A 584 13.42 15.83 34.98
N LEU A 585 13.97 15.10 33.99
CA LEU A 585 14.84 15.68 32.95
C LEU A 585 14.11 16.74 32.12
N LEU A 586 12.86 16.50 31.74
CA LEU A 586 12.03 17.47 31.02
C LEU A 586 11.71 18.70 31.89
N ALA A 587 11.44 18.53 33.18
CA ALA A 587 11.22 19.63 34.09
C ALA A 587 12.48 20.49 34.26
N ALA A 588 13.65 19.86 34.46
CA ALA A 588 14.93 20.55 34.55
C ALA A 588 15.28 21.27 33.22
N HIS A 589 15.03 20.66 32.09
CA HIS A 589 15.23 21.26 30.75
C HIS A 589 14.38 22.53 30.59
N ARG A 590 13.09 22.50 30.96
CA ARG A 590 12.19 23.66 30.91
C ARG A 590 12.67 24.77 31.86
N ALA A 591 13.00 24.42 33.10
CA ALA A 591 13.48 25.35 34.09
C ALA A 591 14.77 26.07 33.66
N SER A 592 15.73 25.35 33.11
CA SER A 592 17.00 25.91 32.60
C SER A 592 16.81 26.94 31.48
N ARG A 593 15.67 26.88 30.78
CA ARG A 593 15.31 27.77 29.66
C ARG A 593 14.25 28.81 30.01
N GLY A 594 13.81 28.87 31.27
CA GLY A 594 12.76 29.78 31.70
C GLY A 594 11.40 29.54 31.05
N MET A 595 11.12 28.31 30.60
CA MET A 595 9.87 27.95 29.90
C MET A 595 8.73 27.74 30.90
N ALA A 596 7.63 28.47 30.71
CA ALA A 596 6.40 28.24 31.46
C ALA A 596 5.69 26.97 30.94
N THR A 597 5.18 26.18 31.86
CA THR A 597 4.36 24.99 31.51
C THR A 597 2.88 25.33 31.56
N ARG A 598 2.11 24.65 30.69
CA ARG A 598 0.65 24.71 30.66
C ARG A 598 0.07 23.31 30.46
N ALA A 599 -1.20 23.18 30.76
CA ALA A 599 -1.93 21.97 30.33
C ALA A 599 -2.12 22.00 28.81
N VAL A 600 -1.79 20.89 28.18
CA VAL A 600 -1.96 20.66 26.73
C VAL A 600 -3.09 19.65 26.54
N ALA A 601 -4.13 20.03 25.80
CA ALA A 601 -5.26 19.15 25.52
C ALA A 601 -4.89 18.11 24.45
N ASP A 602 -5.50 16.93 24.50
CA ASP A 602 -5.29 15.86 23.51
C ASP A 602 -5.66 16.30 22.09
N GLU A 603 -6.71 17.14 21.95
CA GLU A 603 -7.12 17.72 20.67
C GLU A 603 -6.02 18.64 20.10
N GLU A 604 -5.41 19.47 20.92
CA GLU A 604 -4.29 20.32 20.51
C GLU A 604 -3.09 19.49 20.03
N VAL A 605 -2.76 18.41 20.75
CA VAL A 605 -1.68 17.48 20.33
C VAL A 605 -1.95 16.93 18.93
N LEU A 606 -3.17 16.46 18.70
CA LEU A 606 -3.56 15.91 17.40
C LEU A 606 -3.53 16.96 16.30
N ASP A 607 -4.18 18.10 16.55
CA ASP A 607 -4.29 19.17 15.57
C ASP A 607 -2.93 19.71 15.16
N ARG A 608 -2.07 20.08 16.12
CA ARG A 608 -0.75 20.63 15.80
C ARG A 608 0.10 19.66 15.00
N CYS A 609 0.09 18.37 15.36
CA CYS A 609 0.84 17.35 14.64
C CYS A 609 0.30 17.12 13.22
N LEU A 610 -1.02 17.12 13.02
CA LEU A 610 -1.61 16.89 11.69
C LEU A 610 -1.60 18.14 10.82
N LEU A 611 -1.91 19.31 11.36
CA LEU A 611 -1.90 20.57 10.62
C LEU A 611 -0.50 20.93 10.12
N ALA A 612 0.55 20.62 10.90
CA ALA A 612 1.93 20.77 10.44
C ALA A 612 2.22 19.93 9.19
N LEU A 613 1.66 18.71 9.10
CA LEU A 613 1.77 17.87 7.90
C LEU A 613 1.02 18.49 6.72
N VAL A 614 -0.24 18.86 6.92
CA VAL A 614 -1.11 19.40 5.87
C VAL A 614 -0.54 20.69 5.30
N ASN A 615 -0.10 21.59 6.16
CA ASN A 615 0.45 22.89 5.75
C ASN A 615 1.74 22.74 4.96
N GLU A 616 2.65 21.85 5.39
CA GLU A 616 3.88 21.56 4.67
C GLU A 616 3.59 20.82 3.35
N GLY A 617 2.63 19.89 3.34
CA GLY A 617 2.17 19.25 2.11
C GLY A 617 1.63 20.25 1.08
N ALA A 618 0.86 21.23 1.52
CA ALA A 618 0.36 22.31 0.66
C ALA A 618 1.50 23.17 0.08
N ARG A 619 2.57 23.45 0.85
CA ARG A 619 3.77 24.12 0.34
C ARG A 619 4.49 23.30 -0.70
N LEU A 620 4.68 22.00 -0.45
CA LEU A 620 5.34 21.08 -1.41
C LEU A 620 4.61 21.01 -2.76
N ILE A 621 3.28 21.07 -2.75
CA ILE A 621 2.48 21.16 -3.98
C ILE A 621 2.70 22.51 -4.65
N GLY A 622 2.61 23.62 -3.90
CA GLY A 622 2.81 24.98 -4.42
C GLY A 622 4.21 25.19 -5.01
N GLU A 623 5.23 24.55 -4.46
CA GLU A 623 6.62 24.56 -4.93
C GLU A 623 6.86 23.60 -6.14
N GLY A 624 5.89 22.77 -6.51
CA GLY A 624 6.03 21.78 -7.58
C GLY A 624 6.97 20.61 -7.24
N VAL A 625 7.20 20.36 -5.96
CA VAL A 625 7.98 19.19 -5.48
C VAL A 625 7.19 17.91 -5.69
N VAL A 626 5.87 17.95 -5.52
CA VAL A 626 4.95 16.88 -5.90
C VAL A 626 3.95 17.37 -6.90
N GLU A 627 3.47 16.46 -7.72
CA GLU A 627 2.52 16.77 -8.79
C GLU A 627 1.08 16.89 -8.26
N ARG A 628 0.71 16.02 -7.32
CA ARG A 628 -0.66 15.88 -6.79
C ARG A 628 -0.66 15.76 -5.28
N ALA A 629 -1.71 16.24 -4.65
CA ALA A 629 -1.95 16.01 -3.23
C ALA A 629 -2.08 14.52 -2.89
N SER A 630 -2.67 13.74 -3.80
CA SER A 630 -2.79 12.28 -3.66
C SER A 630 -1.44 11.55 -3.63
N ASP A 631 -0.38 12.11 -4.22
CA ASP A 631 0.97 11.53 -4.15
C ASP A 631 1.51 11.63 -2.71
N ILE A 632 1.24 12.74 -2.02
CA ILE A 632 1.53 12.90 -0.58
C ILE A 632 0.75 11.88 0.24
N ASP A 633 -0.55 11.69 -0.05
CA ASP A 633 -1.37 10.70 0.66
C ASP A 633 -0.81 9.29 0.51
N VAL A 634 -0.34 8.92 -0.68
CA VAL A 634 0.33 7.63 -0.93
C VAL A 634 1.64 7.52 -0.15
N ILE A 635 2.49 8.55 -0.15
CA ILE A 635 3.74 8.58 0.62
C ILE A 635 3.45 8.31 2.10
N TRP A 636 2.45 8.97 2.67
CA TRP A 636 2.13 8.88 4.09
C TRP A 636 1.45 7.57 4.46
N THR A 637 0.54 7.06 3.63
CA THR A 637 -0.16 5.79 3.92
C THR A 637 0.72 4.56 3.69
N THR A 638 1.65 4.64 2.73
CA THR A 638 2.53 3.51 2.38
C THR A 638 3.84 3.50 3.18
N GLY A 639 4.42 4.67 3.47
CA GLY A 639 5.76 4.79 4.05
C GLY A 639 5.79 5.24 5.50
N LEU A 640 4.86 6.09 5.94
CA LEU A 640 4.94 6.77 7.24
C LEU A 640 3.79 6.41 8.20
N GLY A 641 3.00 5.39 7.84
CA GLY A 641 2.01 4.79 8.72
C GLY A 641 0.76 5.65 8.98
N PHE A 642 0.47 6.64 8.13
CA PHE A 642 -0.82 7.33 8.21
C PHE A 642 -1.95 6.32 7.95
N PRO A 643 -3.04 6.30 8.74
CA PRO A 643 -4.09 5.30 8.59
C PRO A 643 -4.76 5.37 7.21
N ALA A 644 -4.60 4.35 6.38
CA ALA A 644 -5.13 4.33 5.01
C ALA A 644 -6.66 4.49 4.97
N HIS A 645 -7.38 4.03 6.02
CA HIS A 645 -8.83 4.21 6.12
C HIS A 645 -9.27 5.65 6.43
N LEU A 646 -8.31 6.57 6.63
CA LEU A 646 -8.51 8.02 6.71
C LEU A 646 -8.03 8.76 5.45
N GLY A 647 -7.48 8.05 4.45
CA GLY A 647 -7.19 8.55 3.10
C GLY A 647 -5.84 9.25 2.89
N GLY A 648 -5.11 9.54 3.96
CA GLY A 648 -3.90 10.35 3.93
C GLY A 648 -4.13 11.79 4.42
N PRO A 649 -3.04 12.55 4.68
CA PRO A 649 -3.14 13.87 5.31
C PRO A 649 -3.90 14.89 4.45
N MET A 650 -3.69 14.91 3.12
CA MET A 650 -4.31 15.90 2.23
C MET A 650 -5.79 15.58 1.97
N PHE A 651 -6.10 14.30 1.76
CA PHE A 651 -7.49 13.84 1.67
C PHE A 651 -8.26 14.14 2.96
N ARG A 652 -7.68 13.82 4.11
CA ARG A 652 -8.32 14.07 5.42
C ARG A 652 -8.57 15.56 5.66
N ALA A 653 -7.64 16.43 5.28
CA ALA A 653 -7.82 17.88 5.35
C ALA A 653 -8.97 18.36 4.45
N SER A 654 -9.07 17.81 3.23
CA SER A 654 -10.19 18.10 2.32
C SER A 654 -11.55 17.62 2.85
N GLU A 655 -11.58 16.48 3.55
CA GLU A 655 -12.83 16.00 4.20
C GLU A 655 -13.23 16.85 5.41
N LEU A 656 -12.26 17.45 6.11
CA LEU A 656 -12.51 18.39 7.21
C LEU A 656 -13.05 19.74 6.71
N GLY A 657 -12.74 20.10 5.47
CA GLY A 657 -13.02 21.39 4.85
C GLY A 657 -11.85 22.38 5.00
N LEU A 658 -11.40 22.94 3.89
CA LEU A 658 -10.22 23.84 3.87
C LEU A 658 -10.46 25.15 4.63
N PRO A 659 -11.69 25.72 4.71
CA PRO A 659 -11.97 26.85 5.61
C PRO A 659 -11.67 26.53 7.08
N THR A 660 -12.09 25.36 7.58
CA THR A 660 -11.80 24.90 8.94
C THR A 660 -10.30 24.67 9.17
N VAL A 661 -9.61 24.11 8.17
CA VAL A 661 -8.15 23.92 8.22
C VAL A 661 -7.43 25.27 8.33
N LEU A 662 -7.87 26.27 7.54
CA LEU A 662 -7.31 27.63 7.58
C LEU A 662 -7.51 28.28 8.94
N GLU A 663 -8.74 28.25 9.49
CA GLU A 663 -9.06 28.79 10.82
C GLU A 663 -8.17 28.19 11.91
N ARG A 664 -7.99 26.85 11.91
CA ARG A 664 -7.14 26.18 12.89
C ARG A 664 -5.66 26.54 12.73
N LEU A 665 -5.17 26.65 11.49
CA LEU A 665 -3.79 27.09 11.23
C LEU A 665 -3.55 28.51 11.75
N GLU A 666 -4.48 29.43 11.52
CA GLU A 666 -4.40 30.81 12.03
C GLU A 666 -4.48 30.87 13.56
N HIS A 667 -5.34 30.05 14.17
CA HIS A 667 -5.39 29.91 15.62
C HIS A 667 -4.03 29.49 16.19
N TYR A 668 -3.43 28.42 15.65
CA TYR A 668 -2.13 27.95 16.15
C TYR A 668 -0.96 28.87 15.75
N ALA A 669 -1.06 29.62 14.66
CA ALA A 669 -0.09 30.68 14.35
C ALA A 669 -0.07 31.75 15.45
N GLY A 670 -1.23 32.14 15.99
CA GLY A 670 -1.34 33.04 17.12
C GLY A 670 -0.81 32.46 18.44
N LEU A 671 -1.05 31.17 18.69
CA LEU A 671 -0.69 30.48 19.92
C LEU A 671 0.79 30.13 20.03
N VAL A 672 1.35 29.57 18.93
CA VAL A 672 2.68 28.93 18.91
C VAL A 672 3.73 29.81 18.22
N GLY A 673 3.30 30.69 17.34
CA GLY A 673 4.14 31.59 16.55
C GLY A 673 3.91 31.42 15.05
N GLU A 674 3.75 32.54 14.38
CA GLU A 674 3.44 32.63 12.96
C GLU A 674 4.39 31.79 12.06
N PRO A 675 5.73 31.77 12.23
CA PRO A 675 6.62 31.04 11.34
C PRO A 675 6.33 29.54 11.25
N PHE A 676 5.66 28.96 12.26
CA PHE A 676 5.42 27.52 12.35
C PHE A 676 4.08 27.10 11.73
N PHE A 677 3.07 27.97 11.80
CA PHE A 677 1.71 27.69 11.35
C PHE A 677 1.16 28.70 10.33
N ALA A 678 1.97 29.65 9.83
CA ALA A 678 1.53 30.53 8.75
C ALA A 678 0.94 29.68 7.61
N PRO A 679 -0.36 29.87 7.28
CA PRO A 679 -1.01 29.05 6.28
C PRO A 679 -0.33 29.18 4.91
N ALA A 680 -0.09 28.05 4.25
CA ALA A 680 0.41 28.03 2.89
C ALA A 680 -0.58 28.70 1.93
N ASP A 681 -0.07 29.37 0.88
CA ASP A 681 -0.90 30.10 -0.08
C ASP A 681 -1.96 29.21 -0.73
N LEU A 682 -1.62 27.96 -1.01
CA LEU A 682 -2.56 26.98 -1.56
C LEU A 682 -3.72 26.69 -0.59
N VAL A 683 -3.48 26.64 0.72
CA VAL A 683 -4.56 26.47 1.72
C VAL A 683 -5.50 27.67 1.69
N ARG A 684 -4.96 28.92 1.67
CA ARG A 684 -5.75 30.14 1.59
C ARG A 684 -6.59 30.20 0.32
N GLN A 685 -6.00 29.87 -0.83
CA GLN A 685 -6.68 29.85 -2.14
C GLN A 685 -7.83 28.85 -2.16
N LEU A 686 -7.59 27.61 -1.70
CA LEU A 686 -8.61 26.58 -1.66
C LEU A 686 -9.71 26.86 -0.62
N ALA A 687 -9.36 27.42 0.54
CA ALA A 687 -10.33 27.81 1.56
C ALA A 687 -11.27 28.91 1.05
N ALA A 688 -10.76 29.88 0.30
CA ALA A 688 -11.56 30.97 -0.26
C ALA A 688 -12.61 30.52 -1.29
N THR A 689 -12.42 29.35 -1.92
CA THR A 689 -13.31 28.80 -2.96
C THR A 689 -14.07 27.55 -2.49
N ASP A 690 -13.99 27.20 -1.22
CA ASP A 690 -14.45 25.90 -0.67
C ASP A 690 -13.92 24.70 -1.50
N GLY A 691 -12.69 24.86 -1.98
CA GLY A 691 -12.01 23.89 -2.83
C GLY A 691 -11.45 22.71 -2.02
N ARG A 692 -10.91 21.73 -2.76
CA ARG A 692 -10.28 20.52 -2.20
C ARG A 692 -8.89 20.34 -2.78
N PHE A 693 -8.01 19.71 -2.05
CA PHE A 693 -6.75 19.23 -2.62
C PHE A 693 -7.01 18.18 -3.72
N GLN A 694 -6.31 18.33 -4.86
CA GLN A 694 -6.41 17.43 -6.03
C GLN A 694 -5.15 16.57 -6.21
#